data_6635581363425906bca0a1edb4abef68
#
_entry.id   6635581363425906bca0a1edb4abef68
#
_cell.length_a   1.000
_cell.length_b   1.000
_cell.length_c   1.000
_cell.angle_alpha   90.00
_cell.angle_beta   90.00
_cell.angle_gamma   90.00
#
_symmetry.space_group_name_H-M   'P 1'
#
loop_
_entity.id
_entity.type
_entity.pdbx_description
1 polymer ?
#
loop_
_entity_poly.entity_id
_entity_poly.type
_entity_poly.pdbx_seq_one_letter_code
_entity_poly.pdbx_strand_id
1 'polypeptide(L)'
;MKLRKPYKKIPRAERMRIIEMACKQVSRGVFFSTVIIITSFLPVFLLTGQEGKLFHPLAFTKTFILVVDAILVVTLAPVLISFFMRGRFRPESANPVNRFLEKVYEPVIRACVKWRKTTIGIMLIALAASVPMVMSLGREFMPPLDEGSILFMPVTLPDVSNSEVKRILQVQDKILASEPEVKSVLGKAGRANTATDNSPISMIETIVMLKPRSEWRKGVTKDSIINELNSKLQIPGVTNGWTQPIINRINMLSTGIRTDVGVKVYGQNLDSIYEFSQVIKRDLEGIPGVKDLYVEPITGGKYIDVNINREEIARYNLSIDDVNAVIETALGGARITTTVEGRQRFSVNARFGQDYRNNLPALKNLQVQTQGFGPVPLDALAGIKITEGPPMINSENALLRGTVLFNVRGRDLGGTVQEAQQKLNASIGKMPKGFFIDWSGEYENLIRGEKTLKLIMPFVLVIIFIAMYFAFDSAREALLSLISLPFALIGGAFIIYFWGVNLSVAVAVGFIALFGLAVETNIVMIIYLNDAMQQLVAKKGNSRETITKDDLREYTINGAAKRLRPKIMTVSVSLFALVPILWSSGVGSDVMKPIVLPMVGGVITSAIYVLLVTPLIFLMNKEYELKKFGKIEVTEVKP
;
A
#
# COMPACT_ATOMS: atom_id res chain seq x y z
N MET A 1 -47.67 -7.84 -4.79
CA MET A 1 -49.12 -7.56 -4.55
C MET A 1 -49.64 -6.72 -5.75
N LYS A 2 -50.57 -7.26 -6.55
CA LYS A 2 -51.19 -6.47 -7.65
C LYS A 2 -52.24 -5.55 -7.05
N LEU A 3 -51.94 -4.26 -6.95
CA LEU A 3 -52.92 -3.27 -6.53
C LEU A 3 -54.08 -3.26 -7.54
N ARG A 4 -55.26 -3.71 -7.14
CA ARG A 4 -56.48 -3.69 -7.95
C ARG A 4 -57.02 -2.27 -8.20
N LYS A 5 -56.58 -1.25 -7.40
CA LYS A 5 -56.97 0.15 -7.51
C LYS A 5 -55.76 1.07 -7.75
N PRO A 6 -55.88 2.18 -8.47
CA PRO A 6 -54.81 3.19 -8.60
C PRO A 6 -54.45 3.74 -7.22
N TYR A 7 -53.13 3.88 -6.95
CA TYR A 7 -52.56 4.29 -5.64
C TYR A 7 -53.22 5.55 -5.04
N LYS A 8 -53.61 6.51 -5.86
CA LYS A 8 -54.34 7.74 -5.44
C LYS A 8 -55.72 7.47 -4.82
N LYS A 9 -56.35 6.32 -5.10
CA LYS A 9 -57.70 5.96 -4.59
C LYS A 9 -57.62 5.02 -3.38
N ILE A 10 -56.43 4.75 -2.84
CA ILE A 10 -56.26 3.92 -1.66
C ILE A 10 -56.27 4.82 -0.42
N PRO A 11 -57.07 4.51 0.65
CA PRO A 11 -57.06 5.23 1.92
C PRO A 11 -55.65 5.34 2.50
N ARG A 12 -55.35 6.45 3.18
CA ARG A 12 -54.04 6.72 3.76
C ARG A 12 -53.56 5.59 4.69
N ALA A 13 -54.45 5.07 5.52
CA ALA A 13 -54.14 3.97 6.46
C ALA A 13 -53.72 2.68 5.72
N GLU A 14 -54.45 2.31 4.70
CA GLU A 14 -54.14 1.10 3.88
C GLU A 14 -52.85 1.28 3.12
N ARG A 15 -52.56 2.50 2.63
CA ARG A 15 -51.31 2.84 1.94
C ARG A 15 -50.11 2.71 2.89
N MET A 16 -50.22 3.23 4.13
CA MET A 16 -49.19 3.13 5.14
C MET A 16 -48.92 1.67 5.51
N ARG A 17 -49.94 0.85 5.67
CA ARG A 17 -49.83 -0.59 5.92
C ARG A 17 -49.12 -1.34 4.79
N ILE A 18 -49.37 -0.96 3.53
CA ILE A 18 -48.69 -1.55 2.35
C ILE A 18 -47.21 -1.17 2.38
N ILE A 19 -46.86 0.11 2.66
CA ILE A 19 -45.47 0.54 2.77
C ILE A 19 -44.77 -0.17 3.92
N GLU A 20 -45.39 -0.25 5.09
CA GLU A 20 -44.85 -0.96 6.24
C GLU A 20 -44.54 -2.43 5.92
N MET A 21 -45.48 -3.16 5.31
CA MET A 21 -45.25 -4.55 4.91
C MET A 21 -44.11 -4.69 3.89
N ALA A 22 -44.05 -3.78 2.90
CA ALA A 22 -42.99 -3.80 1.89
C ALA A 22 -41.61 -3.48 2.50
N CYS A 23 -41.54 -2.52 3.40
CA CYS A 23 -40.29 -2.17 4.10
C CYS A 23 -39.85 -3.29 5.05
N LYS A 24 -40.75 -3.91 5.80
CA LYS A 24 -40.45 -5.06 6.67
C LYS A 24 -39.88 -6.24 5.90
N GLN A 25 -40.40 -6.50 4.70
CA GLN A 25 -39.91 -7.60 3.85
C GLN A 25 -38.46 -7.41 3.36
N VAL A 26 -38.01 -6.17 3.17
CA VAL A 26 -36.70 -5.84 2.59
C VAL A 26 -35.68 -5.42 3.65
N SER A 27 -36.14 -4.78 4.74
CA SER A 27 -35.26 -4.14 5.74
C SER A 27 -34.26 -5.09 6.39
N ARG A 28 -34.66 -6.32 6.73
CA ARG A 28 -33.76 -7.33 7.32
C ARG A 28 -32.61 -7.66 6.38
N GLY A 29 -32.90 -7.95 5.11
CA GLY A 29 -31.88 -8.28 4.12
C GLY A 29 -30.90 -7.14 3.89
N VAL A 30 -31.39 -5.90 3.79
CA VAL A 30 -30.56 -4.70 3.62
C VAL A 30 -29.71 -4.44 4.86
N PHE A 31 -30.30 -4.51 6.06
CA PHE A 31 -29.56 -4.32 7.32
C PHE A 31 -28.40 -5.31 7.47
N PHE A 32 -28.67 -6.62 7.33
CA PHE A 32 -27.60 -7.62 7.44
C PHE A 32 -26.56 -7.49 6.32
N SER A 33 -26.97 -7.12 5.11
CA SER A 33 -26.00 -6.88 4.03
C SER A 33 -25.07 -5.72 4.35
N THR A 34 -25.59 -4.61 4.89
CA THR A 34 -24.77 -3.47 5.32
C THR A 34 -23.84 -3.84 6.48
N VAL A 35 -24.32 -4.58 7.48
CA VAL A 35 -23.50 -5.10 8.59
C VAL A 35 -22.35 -5.97 8.06
N ILE A 36 -22.61 -6.82 7.07
CA ILE A 36 -21.56 -7.67 6.47
C ILE A 36 -20.51 -6.83 5.72
N ILE A 37 -20.93 -5.77 5.01
CA ILE A 37 -19.98 -4.87 4.36
C ILE A 37 -19.11 -4.17 5.40
N ILE A 38 -19.69 -3.65 6.49
CA ILE A 38 -18.94 -3.06 7.62
C ILE A 38 -17.95 -4.08 8.17
N THR A 39 -18.42 -5.28 8.45
CA THR A 39 -17.61 -6.38 9.00
C THR A 39 -16.45 -6.76 8.07
N SER A 40 -16.67 -6.76 6.75
CA SER A 40 -15.60 -7.03 5.77
C SER A 40 -14.47 -6.01 5.83
N PHE A 41 -14.73 -4.79 6.30
CA PHE A 41 -13.72 -3.72 6.44
C PHE A 41 -12.97 -3.72 7.77
N LEU A 42 -13.43 -4.45 8.79
CA LEU A 42 -12.74 -4.54 10.09
C LEU A 42 -11.27 -4.91 10.00
N PRO A 43 -10.83 -5.80 9.09
CA PRO A 43 -9.42 -6.13 8.91
C PRO A 43 -8.51 -4.95 8.61
N VAL A 44 -9.03 -3.94 7.91
CA VAL A 44 -8.25 -2.74 7.56
C VAL A 44 -7.81 -1.99 8.80
N PHE A 45 -8.58 -2.05 9.90
CA PHE A 45 -8.21 -1.45 11.19
C PHE A 45 -7.10 -2.22 11.93
N LEU A 46 -6.81 -3.45 11.53
CA LEU A 46 -5.74 -4.26 12.11
C LEU A 46 -4.40 -4.08 11.37
N LEU A 47 -4.39 -3.35 10.25
CA LEU A 47 -3.16 -2.96 9.58
C LEU A 47 -2.37 -2.01 10.49
N THR A 48 -1.08 -2.27 10.65
CA THR A 48 -0.17 -1.48 11.48
C THR A 48 0.87 -0.76 10.61
N GLY A 49 1.68 0.13 11.21
CA GLY A 49 2.74 0.80 10.47
C GLY A 49 2.24 1.83 9.44
N GLN A 50 2.85 1.88 8.28
CA GLN A 50 2.55 2.84 7.20
C GLN A 50 1.20 2.55 6.54
N GLU A 51 0.92 1.27 6.28
CA GLU A 51 -0.32 0.80 5.70
C GLU A 51 -1.53 1.17 6.56
N GLY A 52 -1.42 1.05 7.89
CA GLY A 52 -2.45 1.49 8.83
C GLY A 52 -2.71 3.00 8.75
N LYS A 53 -1.66 3.82 8.76
CA LYS A 53 -1.78 5.29 8.66
C LYS A 53 -2.48 5.73 7.38
N LEU A 54 -2.26 5.02 6.27
CA LEU A 54 -2.88 5.35 4.99
C LEU A 54 -4.33 4.87 4.89
N PHE A 55 -4.62 3.64 5.34
CA PHE A 55 -5.93 3.01 5.11
C PHE A 55 -6.92 3.20 6.25
N HIS A 56 -6.51 3.49 7.50
CA HIS A 56 -7.44 3.76 8.59
C HIS A 56 -8.40 4.93 8.32
N PRO A 57 -7.96 6.10 7.81
CA PRO A 57 -8.88 7.19 7.47
C PRO A 57 -9.94 6.76 6.44
N LEU A 58 -9.54 5.96 5.43
CA LEU A 58 -10.47 5.41 4.44
C LEU A 58 -11.46 4.44 5.08
N ALA A 59 -10.98 3.55 5.95
CA ALA A 59 -11.80 2.58 6.65
C ALA A 59 -12.79 3.25 7.61
N PHE A 60 -12.36 4.26 8.38
CA PHE A 60 -13.24 5.06 9.24
C PHE A 60 -14.33 5.76 8.43
N THR A 61 -13.95 6.50 7.39
CA THR A 61 -14.91 7.22 6.55
C THR A 61 -15.96 6.28 5.97
N LYS A 62 -15.52 5.16 5.39
CA LYS A 62 -16.44 4.18 4.81
C LYS A 62 -17.33 3.52 5.85
N THR A 63 -16.77 3.13 6.99
CA THR A 63 -17.54 2.49 8.08
C THR A 63 -18.60 3.42 8.64
N PHE A 64 -18.24 4.70 8.92
CA PHE A 64 -19.21 5.68 9.42
C PHE A 64 -20.33 5.95 8.41
N ILE A 65 -20.02 6.09 7.13
CA ILE A 65 -21.03 6.26 6.06
C ILE A 65 -21.97 5.06 6.06
N LEU A 66 -21.45 3.83 6.11
CA LEU A 66 -22.28 2.62 6.09
C LEU A 66 -23.14 2.45 7.36
N VAL A 67 -22.62 2.83 8.53
CA VAL A 67 -23.40 2.82 9.78
C VAL A 67 -24.58 3.81 9.68
N VAL A 68 -24.31 5.01 9.21
CA VAL A 68 -25.37 6.01 9.00
C VAL A 68 -26.35 5.56 7.92
N ASP A 69 -25.87 4.97 6.83
CA ASP A 69 -26.71 4.40 5.76
C ASP A 69 -27.65 3.32 6.30
N ALA A 70 -27.14 2.38 7.11
CA ALA A 70 -27.96 1.33 7.73
C ALA A 70 -29.10 1.91 8.59
N ILE A 71 -28.83 2.96 9.35
CA ILE A 71 -29.83 3.67 10.16
C ILE A 71 -30.85 4.39 9.27
N LEU A 72 -30.38 5.12 8.25
CA LEU A 72 -31.24 5.88 7.36
C LEU A 72 -32.15 5.00 6.51
N VAL A 73 -31.66 3.84 6.04
CA VAL A 73 -32.47 2.91 5.24
C VAL A 73 -33.63 2.34 6.05
N VAL A 74 -33.42 2.08 7.34
CA VAL A 74 -34.49 1.53 8.21
C VAL A 74 -35.44 2.62 8.71
N THR A 75 -34.97 3.85 8.91
CA THR A 75 -35.75 4.94 9.51
C THR A 75 -36.28 5.93 8.48
N LEU A 76 -35.40 6.60 7.77
CA LEU A 76 -35.74 7.71 6.86
C LEU A 76 -36.33 7.23 5.53
N ALA A 77 -35.84 6.14 4.96
CA ALA A 77 -36.31 5.69 3.65
C ALA A 77 -37.81 5.33 3.64
N PRO A 78 -38.38 4.58 4.63
CA PRO A 78 -39.83 4.34 4.70
C PRO A 78 -40.65 5.66 4.81
N VAL A 79 -40.15 6.62 5.55
CA VAL A 79 -40.81 7.95 5.72
C VAL A 79 -40.80 8.67 4.37
N LEU A 80 -39.67 8.77 3.69
CA LEU A 80 -39.55 9.42 2.37
C LEU A 80 -40.45 8.72 1.34
N ILE A 81 -40.49 7.37 1.32
CA ILE A 81 -41.39 6.61 0.48
C ILE A 81 -42.84 7.04 0.69
N SER A 82 -43.26 7.22 1.96
CA SER A 82 -44.65 7.62 2.29
C SER A 82 -44.99 9.02 1.79
N PHE A 83 -44.02 9.94 1.74
CA PHE A 83 -44.20 11.31 1.28
C PHE A 83 -44.11 11.48 -0.22
N PHE A 84 -43.11 10.86 -0.84
CA PHE A 84 -42.74 11.08 -2.27
C PHE A 84 -43.37 10.10 -3.24
N MET A 85 -43.70 8.87 -2.81
CA MET A 85 -44.35 7.92 -3.70
C MET A 85 -45.80 8.25 -3.92
N ARG A 86 -46.09 9.03 -4.95
CA ARG A 86 -47.44 9.47 -5.36
C ARG A 86 -47.63 9.22 -6.84
N GLY A 87 -48.82 8.76 -7.27
CA GLY A 87 -49.19 8.65 -8.64
C GLY A 87 -49.58 7.23 -9.10
N ARG A 88 -49.59 7.01 -10.42
CA ARG A 88 -49.82 5.68 -11.05
C ARG A 88 -48.48 4.96 -11.26
N PHE A 89 -48.32 3.81 -10.64
CA PHE A 89 -47.18 2.95 -10.93
C PHE A 89 -47.44 2.15 -12.21
N ARG A 90 -46.55 2.26 -13.18
CA ARG A 90 -46.55 1.37 -14.34
C ARG A 90 -46.08 -0.02 -13.90
N PRO A 91 -46.71 -1.11 -14.36
CA PRO A 91 -46.23 -2.44 -14.10
C PRO A 91 -44.78 -2.60 -14.65
N GLU A 92 -43.96 -3.38 -13.98
CA GLU A 92 -42.55 -3.59 -14.35
C GLU A 92 -42.40 -4.09 -15.79
N SER A 93 -43.34 -4.92 -16.25
CA SER A 93 -43.43 -5.41 -17.62
C SER A 93 -43.67 -4.32 -18.68
N ALA A 94 -44.07 -3.10 -18.28
CA ALA A 94 -44.28 -1.99 -19.22
C ALA A 94 -42.96 -1.20 -19.52
N ASN A 95 -41.88 -1.44 -18.76
CA ASN A 95 -40.61 -0.78 -18.97
C ASN A 95 -39.84 -1.47 -20.12
N PRO A 96 -39.46 -0.76 -21.21
CA PRO A 96 -38.76 -1.36 -22.35
C PRO A 96 -37.40 -1.96 -21.97
N VAL A 97 -36.67 -1.30 -21.05
CA VAL A 97 -35.36 -1.79 -20.55
C VAL A 97 -35.54 -3.12 -19.80
N ASN A 98 -36.57 -3.21 -18.95
CA ASN A 98 -36.84 -4.45 -18.20
C ASN A 98 -37.20 -5.61 -19.15
N ARG A 99 -38.06 -5.35 -20.17
CA ARG A 99 -38.40 -6.35 -21.19
C ARG A 99 -37.18 -6.82 -21.98
N PHE A 100 -36.28 -5.92 -22.34
CA PHE A 100 -35.04 -6.27 -23.03
C PHE A 100 -34.16 -7.17 -22.10
N LEU A 101 -33.95 -6.77 -20.86
CA LEU A 101 -33.15 -7.52 -19.91
C LEU A 101 -33.74 -8.92 -19.64
N GLU A 102 -35.05 -9.03 -19.43
CA GLU A 102 -35.74 -10.31 -19.23
C GLU A 102 -35.64 -11.20 -20.49
N LYS A 103 -35.82 -10.61 -21.68
CA LYS A 103 -35.72 -11.32 -22.96
C LYS A 103 -34.31 -11.90 -23.20
N VAL A 104 -33.27 -11.23 -22.75
CA VAL A 104 -31.88 -11.71 -22.86
C VAL A 104 -31.56 -12.72 -21.73
N TYR A 105 -32.01 -12.46 -20.52
CA TYR A 105 -31.66 -13.27 -19.35
C TYR A 105 -32.38 -14.62 -19.29
N GLU A 106 -33.68 -14.65 -19.61
CA GLU A 106 -34.50 -15.85 -19.48
C GLU A 106 -33.97 -17.03 -20.32
N PRO A 107 -33.60 -16.90 -21.60
CA PRO A 107 -33.03 -18.01 -22.36
C PRO A 107 -31.67 -18.44 -21.82
N VAL A 108 -30.85 -17.51 -21.31
CA VAL A 108 -29.55 -17.82 -20.76
C VAL A 108 -29.68 -18.64 -19.47
N ILE A 109 -30.54 -18.21 -18.52
CA ILE A 109 -30.73 -18.98 -17.26
C ILE A 109 -31.37 -20.34 -17.52
N ARG A 110 -32.32 -20.45 -18.46
CA ARG A 110 -32.88 -21.74 -18.87
C ARG A 110 -31.82 -22.67 -19.48
N ALA A 111 -30.89 -22.15 -20.30
CA ALA A 111 -29.77 -22.91 -20.83
C ALA A 111 -28.80 -23.35 -19.70
N CYS A 112 -28.47 -22.45 -18.77
CA CYS A 112 -27.63 -22.77 -17.60
C CYS A 112 -28.25 -23.88 -16.73
N VAL A 113 -29.56 -23.83 -16.48
CA VAL A 113 -30.29 -24.85 -15.73
C VAL A 113 -30.32 -26.18 -16.48
N LYS A 114 -30.46 -26.15 -17.82
CA LYS A 114 -30.43 -27.36 -18.65
C LYS A 114 -29.04 -28.00 -18.65
N TRP A 115 -27.98 -27.22 -18.81
CA TRP A 115 -26.59 -27.66 -18.89
C TRP A 115 -25.79 -27.32 -17.61
N ARG A 116 -26.38 -27.61 -16.45
CA ARG A 116 -25.86 -27.23 -15.14
C ARG A 116 -24.41 -27.66 -14.88
N LYS A 117 -24.02 -28.89 -15.28
CA LYS A 117 -22.64 -29.38 -15.12
C LYS A 117 -21.64 -28.58 -15.94
N THR A 118 -22.00 -28.23 -17.17
CA THR A 118 -21.16 -27.42 -18.07
C THR A 118 -21.02 -25.99 -17.52
N THR A 119 -22.09 -25.37 -17.04
CA THR A 119 -22.07 -24.03 -16.44
C THR A 119 -21.14 -23.99 -15.20
N ILE A 120 -21.26 -24.95 -14.29
CA ILE A 120 -20.37 -25.04 -13.15
C ILE A 120 -18.94 -25.33 -13.59
N GLY A 121 -18.75 -26.24 -14.57
CA GLY A 121 -17.44 -26.56 -15.13
C GLY A 121 -16.72 -25.34 -15.72
N ILE A 122 -17.41 -24.51 -16.50
CA ILE A 122 -16.84 -23.26 -17.05
C ILE A 122 -16.39 -22.33 -15.92
N MET A 123 -17.21 -22.16 -14.89
CA MET A 123 -16.87 -21.30 -13.76
C MET A 123 -15.69 -21.85 -12.95
N LEU A 124 -15.59 -23.16 -12.76
CA LEU A 124 -14.42 -23.78 -12.09
C LEU A 124 -13.16 -23.67 -12.94
N ILE A 125 -13.26 -23.80 -14.26
CA ILE A 125 -12.13 -23.57 -15.17
C ILE A 125 -11.68 -22.10 -15.10
N ALA A 126 -12.60 -21.14 -15.10
CA ALA A 126 -12.25 -19.73 -14.95
C ALA A 126 -11.57 -19.43 -13.61
N LEU A 127 -12.05 -20.07 -12.53
CA LEU A 127 -11.39 -19.97 -11.22
C LEU A 127 -9.99 -20.60 -11.24
N ALA A 128 -9.83 -21.78 -11.82
CA ALA A 128 -8.54 -22.44 -11.95
C ALA A 128 -7.57 -21.63 -12.80
N ALA A 129 -8.05 -20.99 -13.88
CA ALA A 129 -7.25 -20.12 -14.73
C ALA A 129 -6.81 -18.81 -14.04
N SER A 130 -7.58 -18.31 -13.08
CA SER A 130 -7.21 -17.11 -12.33
C SER A 130 -6.03 -17.34 -11.36
N VAL A 131 -5.81 -18.56 -10.90
CA VAL A 131 -4.73 -18.88 -9.94
C VAL A 131 -3.34 -18.62 -10.54
N PRO A 132 -2.95 -19.21 -11.69
CA PRO A 132 -1.64 -18.93 -12.28
C PRO A 132 -1.47 -17.45 -12.66
N MET A 133 -2.54 -16.75 -13.06
CA MET A 133 -2.49 -15.31 -13.32
C MET A 133 -2.09 -14.53 -12.07
N VAL A 134 -2.72 -14.80 -10.92
CA VAL A 134 -2.37 -14.17 -9.65
C VAL A 134 -0.95 -14.54 -9.21
N MET A 135 -0.53 -15.79 -9.40
CA MET A 135 0.82 -16.24 -9.05
C MET A 135 1.93 -15.63 -9.91
N SER A 136 1.61 -15.22 -11.14
CA SER A 136 2.55 -14.54 -12.05
C SER A 136 2.66 -13.03 -11.83
N LEU A 137 1.77 -12.45 -11.01
CA LEU A 137 1.84 -11.02 -10.67
C LEU A 137 3.05 -10.74 -9.78
N GLY A 138 3.72 -9.63 -10.07
CA GLY A 138 4.75 -9.09 -9.19
C GLY A 138 4.18 -8.71 -7.82
N ARG A 139 5.06 -8.56 -6.84
CA ARG A 139 4.70 -8.19 -5.47
C ARG A 139 5.42 -6.92 -5.05
N GLU A 140 4.66 -5.96 -4.52
CA GLU A 140 5.17 -4.70 -3.99
C GLU A 140 4.46 -4.35 -2.68
N PHE A 141 5.08 -3.52 -1.86
CA PHE A 141 4.46 -3.08 -0.61
C PHE A 141 3.29 -2.15 -0.90
N MET A 142 3.58 -1.06 -1.57
CA MET A 142 2.61 -0.05 -1.98
C MET A 142 2.90 0.37 -3.42
N PRO A 143 1.88 0.73 -4.21
CA PRO A 143 2.12 1.36 -5.51
C PRO A 143 2.92 2.64 -5.32
N PRO A 144 3.92 2.93 -6.18
CA PRO A 144 4.73 4.13 -6.06
C PRO A 144 3.86 5.37 -6.20
N LEU A 145 3.81 6.18 -5.14
CA LEU A 145 3.10 7.45 -5.13
C LEU A 145 3.90 8.47 -5.95
N ASP A 146 3.28 9.11 -6.93
CA ASP A 146 3.91 10.22 -7.65
C ASP A 146 3.75 11.53 -6.86
N GLU A 147 4.86 12.01 -6.31
CA GLU A 147 4.91 13.24 -5.51
C GLU A 147 5.06 14.51 -6.37
N GLY A 148 5.13 14.39 -7.70
CA GLY A 148 5.42 15.51 -8.61
C GLY A 148 6.85 16.05 -8.49
N SER A 149 7.71 15.37 -7.74
CA SER A 149 9.11 15.72 -7.51
C SER A 149 9.99 14.47 -7.51
N ILE A 150 11.28 14.67 -7.69
CA ILE A 150 12.32 13.65 -7.56
C ILE A 150 13.27 14.10 -6.45
N LEU A 151 13.76 13.18 -5.64
CA LEU A 151 14.86 13.38 -4.72
C LEU A 151 16.10 12.70 -5.28
N PHE A 152 17.08 13.50 -5.68
CA PHE A 152 18.38 13.03 -6.12
C PHE A 152 19.32 13.01 -4.92
N MET A 153 19.90 11.86 -4.62
CA MET A 153 20.74 11.62 -3.43
C MET A 153 22.07 10.99 -3.83
N PRO A 154 22.99 11.75 -4.45
CA PRO A 154 24.31 11.24 -4.75
C PRO A 154 25.14 11.07 -3.47
N VAL A 155 25.93 9.99 -3.44
CA VAL A 155 26.89 9.68 -2.38
C VAL A 155 28.29 9.78 -2.94
N THR A 156 29.11 10.62 -2.32
CA THR A 156 30.52 10.80 -2.67
C THR A 156 31.42 9.92 -1.81
N LEU A 157 32.73 9.96 -2.05
CA LEU A 157 33.70 9.31 -1.18
C LEU A 157 33.62 9.88 0.24
N PRO A 158 33.90 9.08 1.28
CA PRO A 158 33.74 9.50 2.68
C PRO A 158 34.70 10.60 3.11
N ASP A 159 35.81 10.78 2.41
CA ASP A 159 36.85 11.78 2.67
C ASP A 159 36.70 13.07 1.86
N VAL A 160 35.56 13.26 1.20
CA VAL A 160 35.30 14.45 0.38
C VAL A 160 35.35 15.73 1.21
N SER A 161 36.04 16.75 0.68
CA SER A 161 36.11 18.08 1.33
C SER A 161 34.80 18.85 1.15
N ASN A 162 34.52 19.78 2.08
CA ASN A 162 33.34 20.65 1.98
C ASN A 162 33.37 21.51 0.69
N SER A 163 34.55 21.95 0.24
CA SER A 163 34.69 22.71 -0.99
C SER A 163 34.34 21.90 -2.23
N GLU A 164 34.73 20.61 -2.25
CA GLU A 164 34.42 19.70 -3.35
C GLU A 164 32.95 19.33 -3.37
N VAL A 165 32.33 19.08 -2.20
CA VAL A 165 30.89 18.85 -2.09
C VAL A 165 30.10 20.04 -2.63
N LYS A 166 30.50 21.28 -2.29
CA LYS A 166 29.88 22.49 -2.86
C LYS A 166 30.02 22.56 -4.38
N ARG A 167 31.19 22.22 -4.90
CA ARG A 167 31.45 22.21 -6.36
C ARG A 167 30.57 21.17 -7.05
N ILE A 168 30.51 19.94 -6.50
CA ILE A 168 29.67 18.85 -7.02
C ILE A 168 28.20 19.28 -6.99
N LEU A 169 27.71 19.82 -5.87
CA LEU A 169 26.34 20.31 -5.72
C LEU A 169 25.99 21.35 -6.80
N GLN A 170 26.86 22.33 -7.02
CA GLN A 170 26.61 23.37 -8.03
C GLN A 170 26.60 22.84 -9.47
N VAL A 171 27.47 21.87 -9.78
CA VAL A 171 27.53 21.25 -11.11
C VAL A 171 26.27 20.42 -11.35
N GLN A 172 25.88 19.56 -10.40
CA GLN A 172 24.71 18.71 -10.54
C GLN A 172 23.41 19.51 -10.60
N ASP A 173 23.27 20.56 -9.77
CA ASP A 173 22.07 21.40 -9.77
C ASP A 173 21.89 22.15 -11.10
N LYS A 174 22.99 22.60 -11.74
CA LYS A 174 22.93 23.17 -13.08
C LYS A 174 22.48 22.17 -14.14
N ILE A 175 22.98 20.94 -14.08
CA ILE A 175 22.57 19.87 -15.00
C ILE A 175 21.10 19.52 -14.79
N LEU A 176 20.68 19.35 -13.55
CA LEU A 176 19.28 19.06 -13.19
C LEU A 176 18.33 20.17 -13.65
N ALA A 177 18.71 21.43 -13.45
CA ALA A 177 17.91 22.59 -13.85
C ALA A 177 17.83 22.79 -15.38
N SER A 178 18.73 22.18 -16.16
CA SER A 178 18.73 22.30 -17.62
C SER A 178 17.70 21.39 -18.30
N GLU A 179 17.08 20.44 -17.56
CA GLU A 179 16.11 19.52 -18.12
C GLU A 179 14.77 20.21 -18.39
N PRO A 180 14.15 20.04 -19.57
CA PRO A 180 12.92 20.75 -19.94
C PRO A 180 11.74 20.52 -18.99
N GLU A 181 11.62 19.33 -18.42
CA GLU A 181 10.55 18.92 -17.50
C GLU A 181 10.76 19.43 -16.07
N VAL A 182 11.94 19.96 -15.74
CA VAL A 182 12.25 20.48 -14.43
C VAL A 182 11.76 21.91 -14.27
N LYS A 183 11.07 22.19 -13.17
CA LYS A 183 10.57 23.52 -12.79
C LYS A 183 11.59 24.28 -11.94
N SER A 184 12.13 23.60 -10.93
CA SER A 184 13.12 24.20 -10.00
C SER A 184 13.92 23.10 -9.31
N VAL A 185 15.11 23.46 -8.86
CA VAL A 185 16.05 22.57 -8.17
C VAL A 185 16.47 23.23 -6.87
N LEU A 186 16.50 22.45 -5.79
CA LEU A 186 17.00 22.87 -4.48
C LEU A 186 17.91 21.81 -3.92
N GLY A 187 19.21 22.03 -3.99
CA GLY A 187 20.22 21.15 -3.42
C GLY A 187 20.67 21.57 -2.02
N LYS A 188 20.92 20.60 -1.16
CA LYS A 188 21.56 20.80 0.14
C LYS A 188 22.73 19.84 0.31
N ALA A 189 23.77 20.32 0.99
CA ALA A 189 24.93 19.54 1.41
C ALA A 189 25.40 19.99 2.79
N GLY A 190 25.93 19.07 3.56
CA GLY A 190 26.40 19.32 4.92
C GLY A 190 25.65 18.54 5.98
N ARG A 191 26.14 18.59 7.20
CA ARG A 191 25.59 17.88 8.35
C ARG A 191 24.62 18.77 9.12
N ALA A 192 23.44 18.27 9.41
CA ALA A 192 22.48 18.93 10.29
C ALA A 192 22.70 18.53 11.75
N ASN A 193 22.45 19.46 12.68
CA ASN A 193 22.50 19.21 14.12
C ASN A 193 21.14 18.73 14.65
N THR A 194 20.57 17.69 14.02
CA THR A 194 19.29 17.12 14.40
C THR A 194 19.36 15.59 14.47
N ALA A 195 18.60 14.99 15.36
CA ALA A 195 18.51 13.53 15.46
C ALA A 195 17.77 12.87 14.27
N THR A 196 16.96 13.64 13.56
CA THR A 196 16.14 13.15 12.43
C THR A 196 16.83 13.23 11.08
N ASP A 197 17.96 13.92 11.00
CA ASP A 197 18.75 14.06 9.76
C ASP A 197 20.24 14.07 10.12
N ASN A 198 20.82 12.88 10.20
CA ASN A 198 22.22 12.63 10.55
C ASN A 198 23.10 12.35 9.32
N SER A 199 22.72 12.86 8.16
CA SER A 199 23.45 12.64 6.91
C SER A 199 24.90 13.12 7.02
N PRO A 200 25.88 12.32 6.59
CA PRO A 200 27.27 12.78 6.51
C PRO A 200 27.43 13.80 5.38
N ILE A 201 28.55 14.53 5.41
CA ILE A 201 28.87 15.55 4.38
C ILE A 201 28.99 14.94 2.96
N SER A 202 29.38 13.67 2.88
CA SER A 202 29.50 12.91 1.64
C SER A 202 28.16 12.61 0.97
N MET A 203 27.04 12.86 1.63
CA MET A 203 25.69 12.65 1.10
C MET A 203 25.05 14.00 0.75
N ILE A 204 24.79 14.19 -0.52
CA ILE A 204 24.11 15.36 -1.05
C ILE A 204 22.64 15.02 -1.27
N GLU A 205 21.76 15.95 -1.00
CA GLU A 205 20.31 15.77 -1.28
C GLU A 205 19.82 16.95 -2.12
N THR A 206 19.21 16.65 -3.25
CA THR A 206 18.67 17.67 -4.16
C THR A 206 17.22 17.33 -4.49
N ILE A 207 16.31 18.24 -4.15
CA ILE A 207 14.89 18.16 -4.53
C ILE A 207 14.75 18.76 -5.93
N VAL A 208 14.25 17.97 -6.86
CA VAL A 208 13.96 18.35 -8.24
C VAL A 208 12.45 18.42 -8.42
N MET A 209 11.92 19.63 -8.48
CA MET A 209 10.48 19.85 -8.74
C MET A 209 10.21 19.73 -10.23
N LEU A 210 9.26 18.88 -10.59
CA LEU A 210 8.86 18.70 -11.98
C LEU A 210 7.73 19.67 -12.35
N LYS A 211 7.64 20.01 -13.63
CA LYS A 211 6.50 20.72 -14.22
C LYS A 211 5.28 19.82 -14.24
N PRO A 212 4.05 20.38 -14.39
CA PRO A 212 2.86 19.58 -14.64
C PRO A 212 3.04 18.65 -15.85
N ARG A 213 2.50 17.43 -15.78
CA ARG A 213 2.65 16.42 -16.87
C ARG A 213 2.16 16.91 -18.24
N SER A 214 1.24 17.88 -18.27
CA SER A 214 0.76 18.51 -19.51
C SER A 214 1.83 19.31 -20.27
N GLU A 215 2.90 19.71 -19.56
CA GLU A 215 4.01 20.49 -20.14
C GLU A 215 5.22 19.61 -20.49
N TRP A 216 5.14 18.30 -20.26
CA TRP A 216 6.21 17.37 -20.59
C TRP A 216 6.27 17.08 -22.08
N ARG A 217 7.45 16.72 -22.56
CA ARG A 217 7.63 16.19 -23.93
C ARG A 217 6.75 14.95 -24.13
N LYS A 218 6.16 14.80 -25.31
CA LYS A 218 5.26 13.66 -25.62
C LYS A 218 5.98 12.33 -25.45
N GLY A 219 5.35 11.41 -24.72
CA GLY A 219 5.89 10.06 -24.49
C GLY A 219 6.95 9.95 -23.39
N VAL A 220 7.34 11.05 -22.76
CA VAL A 220 8.29 11.04 -21.64
C VAL A 220 7.59 10.61 -20.36
N THR A 221 8.19 9.68 -19.64
CA THR A 221 7.77 9.23 -18.32
C THR A 221 8.76 9.72 -17.26
N LYS A 222 8.39 9.66 -15.98
CA LYS A 222 9.28 9.99 -14.87
C LYS A 222 10.56 9.15 -14.90
N ASP A 223 10.44 7.86 -15.19
CA ASP A 223 11.60 6.97 -15.32
C ASP A 223 12.50 7.35 -16.50
N SER A 224 11.91 7.83 -17.61
CA SER A 224 12.69 8.36 -18.74
C SER A 224 13.50 9.57 -18.33
N ILE A 225 12.92 10.51 -17.57
CA ILE A 225 13.60 11.69 -17.02
C ILE A 225 14.75 11.27 -16.10
N ILE A 226 14.49 10.35 -15.17
CA ILE A 226 15.51 9.81 -14.25
C ILE A 226 16.66 9.18 -15.03
N ASN A 227 16.38 8.38 -16.05
CA ASN A 227 17.41 7.72 -16.85
C ASN A 227 18.24 8.73 -17.67
N GLU A 228 17.61 9.75 -18.25
CA GLU A 228 18.28 10.82 -18.97
C GLU A 228 19.17 11.63 -18.03
N LEU A 229 18.66 12.07 -16.89
CA LEU A 229 19.42 12.78 -15.86
C LEU A 229 20.57 11.93 -15.31
N ASN A 230 20.32 10.65 -15.05
CA ASN A 230 21.35 9.73 -14.55
C ASN A 230 22.51 9.57 -15.54
N SER A 231 22.22 9.56 -16.84
CA SER A 231 23.27 9.50 -17.87
C SER A 231 24.12 10.80 -17.95
N LYS A 232 23.50 11.96 -17.70
CA LYS A 232 24.17 13.27 -17.69
C LYS A 232 24.97 13.52 -16.41
N LEU A 233 24.62 12.86 -15.31
CA LEU A 233 25.19 13.07 -13.97
C LEU A 233 26.23 12.01 -13.60
N GLN A 234 26.98 11.49 -14.57
CA GLN A 234 28.08 10.54 -14.31
C GLN A 234 29.33 11.31 -13.85
N ILE A 235 29.41 11.64 -12.56
CA ILE A 235 30.55 12.34 -11.95
C ILE A 235 31.49 11.29 -11.33
N PRO A 236 32.79 11.29 -11.66
CA PRO A 236 33.75 10.35 -11.06
C PRO A 236 33.74 10.43 -9.52
N GLY A 237 33.72 9.28 -8.85
CA GLY A 237 33.70 9.19 -7.38
C GLY A 237 32.35 9.49 -6.74
N VAL A 238 31.28 9.65 -7.54
CA VAL A 238 29.90 9.88 -7.07
C VAL A 238 29.02 8.73 -7.51
N THR A 239 28.27 8.15 -6.58
CA THR A 239 27.24 7.15 -6.87
C THR A 239 25.88 7.82 -6.78
N ASN A 240 25.11 7.75 -7.86
CA ASN A 240 23.79 8.36 -7.94
C ASN A 240 22.74 7.52 -7.23
N GLY A 241 21.83 8.17 -6.51
CA GLY A 241 20.64 7.57 -5.91
C GLY A 241 19.40 8.40 -6.26
N TRP A 242 18.32 7.74 -6.66
CA TRP A 242 17.09 8.38 -7.10
C TRP A 242 15.91 7.86 -6.31
N THR A 243 15.17 8.75 -5.66
CA THR A 243 13.97 8.45 -4.87
C THR A 243 12.98 9.63 -4.93
N GLN A 244 12.07 9.70 -3.99
CA GLN A 244 11.13 10.82 -3.83
C GLN A 244 11.19 11.34 -2.39
N PRO A 245 10.91 12.64 -2.15
CA PRO A 245 11.12 13.26 -0.83
C PRO A 245 10.33 12.62 0.30
N ILE A 246 9.02 12.39 0.10
CA ILE A 246 8.13 11.85 1.14
C ILE A 246 8.42 10.38 1.40
N ILE A 247 8.48 9.56 0.34
CA ILE A 247 8.72 8.13 0.48
C ILE A 247 10.08 7.85 1.11
N ASN A 248 11.12 8.60 0.71
CA ASN A 248 12.44 8.49 1.32
C ASN A 248 12.41 8.77 2.84
N ARG A 249 11.72 9.85 3.24
CA ARG A 249 11.58 10.20 4.66
C ARG A 249 10.82 9.13 5.43
N ILE A 250 9.75 8.59 4.85
CA ILE A 250 8.96 7.51 5.44
C ILE A 250 9.82 6.25 5.62
N ASN A 251 10.55 5.83 4.57
CA ASN A 251 11.40 4.65 4.62
C ASN A 251 12.53 4.82 5.64
N MET A 252 13.22 5.96 5.62
CA MET A 252 14.28 6.27 6.57
C MET A 252 13.82 6.22 8.03
N LEU A 253 12.65 6.80 8.34
CA LEU A 253 12.14 6.84 9.71
C LEU A 253 11.58 5.49 10.19
N SER A 254 11.08 4.65 9.28
CA SER A 254 10.47 3.36 9.64
C SER A 254 11.46 2.20 9.70
N THR A 255 12.44 2.17 8.79
CA THR A 255 13.36 1.05 8.61
C THR A 255 14.84 1.43 8.78
N GLY A 256 15.15 2.73 8.88
CA GLY A 256 16.51 3.25 8.87
C GLY A 256 17.21 3.19 7.51
N ILE A 257 16.48 2.81 6.44
CA ILE A 257 16.99 2.62 5.09
C ILE A 257 16.42 3.71 4.17
N ARG A 258 17.27 4.30 3.31
CA ARG A 258 16.91 5.41 2.42
C ARG A 258 16.52 4.96 1.01
N THR A 259 16.82 3.73 0.66
CA THR A 259 16.49 3.08 -0.62
C THR A 259 15.32 2.12 -0.45
N ASP A 260 14.80 1.58 -1.54
CA ASP A 260 13.72 0.59 -1.50
C ASP A 260 14.13 -0.68 -0.75
N VAL A 261 15.41 -1.07 -0.88
CA VAL A 261 15.97 -2.26 -0.23
C VAL A 261 17.32 -1.94 0.41
N GLY A 262 17.51 -2.45 1.61
CA GLY A 262 18.78 -2.48 2.30
C GLY A 262 19.11 -3.88 2.80
N VAL A 263 20.30 -4.38 2.50
CA VAL A 263 20.84 -5.59 3.10
C VAL A 263 21.74 -5.15 4.24
N LYS A 264 21.25 -5.28 5.47
CA LYS A 264 21.98 -4.98 6.70
C LYS A 264 22.93 -6.13 7.00
N VAL A 265 24.20 -5.83 7.19
CA VAL A 265 25.24 -6.77 7.55
C VAL A 265 25.69 -6.47 8.97
N TYR A 266 25.55 -7.43 9.86
CA TYR A 266 25.93 -7.31 11.26
C TYR A 266 27.19 -8.11 11.55
N GLY A 267 28.05 -7.56 12.42
CA GLY A 267 29.29 -8.21 12.83
C GLY A 267 29.97 -7.49 13.97
N GLN A 268 31.15 -7.96 14.34
CA GLN A 268 31.93 -7.40 15.46
C GLN A 268 32.97 -6.36 15.04
N ASN A 269 33.36 -6.34 13.76
CA ASN A 269 34.43 -5.50 13.23
C ASN A 269 33.95 -4.79 11.96
N LEU A 270 34.12 -3.45 11.87
CA LEU A 270 33.66 -2.64 10.76
C LEU A 270 34.36 -2.98 9.42
N ASP A 271 35.67 -3.28 9.47
CA ASP A 271 36.41 -3.59 8.24
C ASP A 271 35.90 -4.89 7.61
N SER A 272 35.71 -5.93 8.44
CA SER A 272 35.13 -7.19 7.98
C SER A 272 33.68 -7.06 7.52
N ILE A 273 32.87 -6.20 8.17
CA ILE A 273 31.53 -5.87 7.71
C ILE A 273 31.58 -5.20 6.33
N TYR A 274 32.52 -4.27 6.13
CA TYR A 274 32.68 -3.59 4.85
C TYR A 274 33.13 -4.53 3.73
N GLU A 275 34.15 -5.36 3.97
CA GLU A 275 34.64 -6.35 3.03
C GLU A 275 33.52 -7.31 2.61
N PHE A 276 32.76 -7.83 3.56
CA PHE A 276 31.64 -8.72 3.26
C PHE A 276 30.50 -8.00 2.53
N SER A 277 30.24 -6.73 2.87
CA SER A 277 29.28 -5.91 2.14
C SER A 277 29.69 -5.70 0.68
N GLN A 278 30.98 -5.59 0.38
CA GLN A 278 31.48 -5.54 -1.02
C GLN A 278 31.28 -6.87 -1.77
N VAL A 279 31.36 -8.01 -1.08
CA VAL A 279 31.01 -9.32 -1.68
C VAL A 279 29.52 -9.34 -2.03
N ILE A 280 28.66 -8.96 -1.09
CA ILE A 280 27.21 -8.86 -1.32
C ILE A 280 26.91 -7.93 -2.51
N LYS A 281 27.54 -6.75 -2.56
CA LYS A 281 27.37 -5.83 -3.70
C LYS A 281 27.67 -6.53 -5.02
N ARG A 282 28.82 -7.21 -5.15
CA ARG A 282 29.20 -7.93 -6.39
C ARG A 282 28.17 -9.00 -6.78
N ASP A 283 27.64 -9.73 -5.82
CA ASP A 283 26.65 -10.77 -6.07
C ASP A 283 25.29 -10.17 -6.54
N LEU A 284 24.96 -8.97 -6.08
CA LEU A 284 23.75 -8.25 -6.48
C LEU A 284 23.89 -7.54 -7.83
N GLU A 285 25.12 -7.29 -8.29
CA GLU A 285 25.35 -6.67 -9.61
C GLU A 285 24.77 -7.53 -10.73
N GLY A 286 24.14 -6.88 -11.71
CA GLY A 286 23.55 -7.54 -12.87
C GLY A 286 22.20 -8.23 -12.64
N ILE A 287 21.63 -8.20 -11.44
CA ILE A 287 20.27 -8.68 -11.22
C ILE A 287 19.29 -7.71 -11.90
N PRO A 288 18.38 -8.19 -12.78
CA PRO A 288 17.37 -7.35 -13.40
C PRO A 288 16.50 -6.66 -12.34
N GLY A 289 16.34 -5.34 -12.45
CA GLY A 289 15.60 -4.52 -11.50
C GLY A 289 16.46 -3.82 -10.45
N VAL A 290 17.63 -4.34 -10.09
CA VAL A 290 18.57 -3.69 -9.17
C VAL A 290 19.18 -2.45 -9.82
N LYS A 291 19.00 -1.30 -9.18
CA LYS A 291 19.52 0.01 -9.59
C LYS A 291 20.14 0.74 -8.39
N ASP A 292 20.99 1.72 -8.67
CA ASP A 292 21.62 2.60 -7.66
C ASP A 292 22.29 1.79 -6.52
N LEU A 293 22.97 0.70 -6.87
CA LEU A 293 23.56 -0.24 -5.92
C LEU A 293 24.89 0.30 -5.35
N TYR A 294 24.95 0.48 -4.04
CA TYR A 294 26.17 0.89 -3.35
C TYR A 294 26.27 0.31 -1.94
N VAL A 295 27.49 0.29 -1.40
CA VAL A 295 27.76 -0.03 0.01
C VAL A 295 27.85 1.26 0.78
N GLU A 296 27.20 1.32 1.94
CA GLU A 296 27.33 2.45 2.87
C GLU A 296 28.79 2.63 3.29
N PRO A 297 29.37 3.85 3.15
CA PRO A 297 30.77 4.07 3.49
C PRO A 297 30.95 4.09 5.01
N ILE A 298 31.42 3.01 5.57
CA ILE A 298 31.70 2.83 7.00
C ILE A 298 33.18 2.81 7.34
N THR A 299 34.06 2.94 6.34
CA THR A 299 35.53 3.03 6.48
C THR A 299 36.09 4.12 5.58
N GLY A 300 37.35 4.51 5.76
CA GLY A 300 38.07 5.44 4.89
C GLY A 300 37.85 6.93 5.15
N GLY A 301 37.25 7.30 6.31
CA GLY A 301 37.21 8.70 6.75
C GLY A 301 38.57 9.17 7.23
N LYS A 302 38.97 10.40 6.88
CA LYS A 302 40.24 11.00 7.32
C LYS A 302 40.06 11.85 8.57
N TYR A 303 40.97 11.68 9.51
CA TYR A 303 41.01 12.37 10.78
C TYR A 303 42.37 13.02 10.98
N ILE A 304 42.39 14.13 11.71
CA ILE A 304 43.61 14.73 12.26
C ILE A 304 43.67 14.36 13.72
N ASP A 305 44.59 13.44 14.06
CA ASP A 305 44.85 13.06 15.43
C ASP A 305 45.87 14.02 16.05
N VAL A 306 45.51 14.60 17.17
CA VAL A 306 46.36 15.47 17.97
C VAL A 306 46.65 14.76 19.29
N ASN A 307 47.80 14.11 19.39
CA ASN A 307 48.22 13.38 20.58
C ASN A 307 49.04 14.33 21.48
N ILE A 308 48.40 14.89 22.49
CA ILE A 308 49.04 15.81 23.42
C ILE A 308 50.09 15.07 24.25
N ASN A 309 51.33 15.57 24.23
CA ASN A 309 52.41 15.05 25.06
C ASN A 309 52.33 15.67 26.46
N ARG A 310 51.94 14.87 27.44
CA ARG A 310 51.76 15.32 28.83
C ARG A 310 53.01 15.81 29.51
N GLU A 311 54.17 15.27 29.16
CA GLU A 311 55.47 15.72 29.70
C GLU A 311 55.84 17.09 29.15
N GLU A 312 55.63 17.31 27.86
CA GLU A 312 55.96 18.60 27.22
C GLU A 312 55.01 19.72 27.70
N ILE A 313 53.69 19.48 27.79
CA ILE A 313 52.76 20.52 28.29
C ILE A 313 53.07 20.89 29.76
N ALA A 314 53.51 19.94 30.59
CA ALA A 314 53.90 20.19 31.98
C ALA A 314 55.09 21.10 32.10
N ARG A 315 56.09 21.06 31.18
CA ARG A 315 57.24 21.96 31.14
C ARG A 315 56.85 23.44 30.95
N TYR A 316 55.71 23.67 30.29
CA TYR A 316 55.18 25.02 30.03
C TYR A 316 54.06 25.41 31.01
N ASN A 317 53.83 24.60 32.07
CA ASN A 317 52.78 24.80 33.04
C ASN A 317 51.38 24.87 32.42
N LEU A 318 51.15 24.04 31.38
CA LEU A 318 49.86 23.91 30.67
C LEU A 318 49.12 22.65 31.13
N SER A 319 47.81 22.74 31.20
CA SER A 319 46.93 21.62 31.31
C SER A 319 46.51 21.07 29.94
N ILE A 320 45.93 19.87 29.87
CA ILE A 320 45.34 19.33 28.64
C ILE A 320 44.20 20.22 28.15
N ASP A 321 43.43 20.81 29.07
CA ASP A 321 42.28 21.66 28.73
C ASP A 321 42.73 22.98 28.07
N ASP A 322 43.89 23.55 28.47
CA ASP A 322 44.42 24.73 27.81
C ASP A 322 44.75 24.46 26.34
N VAL A 323 45.38 23.32 26.07
CA VAL A 323 45.69 22.91 24.68
C VAL A 323 44.43 22.58 23.89
N ASN A 324 43.50 21.85 24.48
CA ASN A 324 42.23 21.51 23.86
C ASN A 324 41.38 22.73 23.54
N ALA A 325 41.36 23.73 24.45
CA ALA A 325 40.63 24.99 24.21
C ALA A 325 41.15 25.75 22.95
N VAL A 326 42.49 25.73 22.73
CA VAL A 326 43.06 26.31 21.49
C VAL A 326 42.69 25.51 20.26
N ILE A 327 42.76 24.17 20.32
CA ILE A 327 42.39 23.29 19.22
C ILE A 327 40.91 23.45 18.90
N GLU A 328 40.03 23.43 19.87
CA GLU A 328 38.58 23.58 19.71
C GLU A 328 38.27 24.96 19.08
N THR A 329 38.81 26.03 19.64
CA THR A 329 38.59 27.40 19.16
C THR A 329 39.15 27.60 17.76
N ALA A 330 40.35 27.14 17.50
CA ALA A 330 41.03 27.35 16.22
C ALA A 330 40.37 26.54 15.08
N LEU A 331 40.07 25.29 15.33
CA LEU A 331 39.56 24.34 14.31
C LEU A 331 38.05 24.24 14.28
N GLY A 332 37.42 23.94 15.41
CA GLY A 332 35.98 23.72 15.55
C GLY A 332 35.19 25.04 15.57
N GLY A 333 35.72 26.00 16.24
CA GLY A 333 35.07 27.26 16.59
C GLY A 333 34.40 27.21 17.95
N ALA A 334 34.80 28.13 18.83
CA ALA A 334 34.20 28.32 20.13
C ALA A 334 33.00 29.25 20.05
N ARG A 335 31.90 28.84 20.66
CA ARG A 335 30.70 29.68 20.76
C ARG A 335 30.91 30.70 21.87
N ILE A 336 31.02 32.00 21.49
CA ILE A 336 31.23 33.12 22.41
C ILE A 336 29.89 33.54 23.05
N THR A 337 28.87 33.75 22.24
CA THR A 337 27.57 34.25 22.68
C THR A 337 26.47 33.90 21.68
N THR A 338 25.25 34.28 22.02
CA THR A 338 24.11 34.17 21.11
C THR A 338 23.39 35.49 21.05
N THR A 339 23.21 36.06 19.85
CA THR A 339 22.37 37.23 19.63
C THR A 339 20.90 36.82 19.53
N VAL A 340 20.03 37.72 19.97
CA VAL A 340 18.57 37.52 19.93
C VAL A 340 17.99 38.66 19.10
N GLU A 341 17.43 38.29 17.94
CA GLU A 341 16.79 39.23 17.02
C GLU A 341 15.33 38.88 16.84
N GLY A 342 14.46 39.49 17.62
CA GLY A 342 13.06 39.13 17.70
C GLY A 342 12.89 37.70 18.26
N ARG A 343 12.37 36.78 17.43
CA ARG A 343 12.23 35.34 17.77
C ARG A 343 13.46 34.50 17.37
N GLN A 344 14.36 35.05 16.61
CA GLN A 344 15.53 34.35 16.07
C GLN A 344 16.70 34.43 17.05
N ARG A 345 17.52 33.38 17.06
CA ARG A 345 18.72 33.28 17.87
C ARG A 345 19.88 32.85 16.98
N PHE A 346 20.93 33.65 16.99
CA PHE A 346 22.13 33.43 16.19
C PHE A 346 23.34 33.22 17.11
N SER A 347 24.02 32.08 16.95
CA SER A 347 25.28 31.84 17.67
C SER A 347 26.41 32.65 17.07
N VAL A 348 27.16 33.36 17.90
CA VAL A 348 28.40 34.02 17.54
C VAL A 348 29.55 33.07 17.86
N ASN A 349 30.25 32.60 16.83
CA ASN A 349 31.36 31.67 16.96
C ASN A 349 32.67 32.35 16.54
N ALA A 350 33.73 32.13 17.32
CA ALA A 350 35.09 32.52 16.94
C ALA A 350 35.87 31.29 16.49
N ARG A 351 36.49 31.38 15.34
CA ARG A 351 37.44 30.38 14.84
C ARG A 351 38.45 31.00 13.91
N PHE A 352 39.55 30.30 13.65
CA PHE A 352 40.56 30.79 12.71
C PHE A 352 40.04 30.77 11.27
N GLY A 353 40.55 31.71 10.46
CA GLY A 353 40.25 31.74 9.04
C GLY A 353 40.65 30.45 8.33
N GLN A 354 40.05 30.22 7.15
CA GLN A 354 40.20 28.96 6.41
C GLN A 354 41.68 28.67 6.06
N ASP A 355 42.44 29.68 5.72
CA ASP A 355 43.86 29.56 5.33
C ASP A 355 44.72 28.97 6.46
N TYR A 356 44.36 29.22 7.70
CA TYR A 356 45.06 28.68 8.88
C TYR A 356 44.61 27.28 9.29
N ARG A 357 43.57 26.74 8.69
CA ARG A 357 42.98 25.45 9.04
C ARG A 357 43.09 24.37 7.96
N ASN A 358 43.44 24.78 6.71
CA ASN A 358 43.39 23.89 5.54
C ASN A 358 44.63 23.03 5.33
N ASN A 359 45.72 23.30 6.06
CA ASN A 359 46.95 22.54 5.87
C ASN A 359 47.59 22.14 7.21
N LEU A 360 48.23 20.98 7.21
CA LEU A 360 48.89 20.44 8.39
C LEU A 360 50.00 21.34 8.94
N PRO A 361 50.87 21.99 8.12
CA PRO A 361 51.87 22.92 8.64
C PRO A 361 51.28 24.13 9.37
N ALA A 362 50.16 24.69 8.91
CA ALA A 362 49.50 25.78 9.62
C ALA A 362 48.94 25.35 10.95
N LEU A 363 48.37 24.11 11.04
CA LEU A 363 47.91 23.54 12.30
C LEU A 363 49.04 23.29 13.30
N LYS A 364 50.19 22.79 12.85
CA LYS A 364 51.38 22.59 13.66
C LYS A 364 51.91 23.89 14.28
N ASN A 365 51.79 25.01 13.55
CA ASN A 365 52.24 26.34 13.97
C ASN A 365 51.19 27.10 14.79
N LEU A 366 50.03 26.52 15.15
CA LEU A 366 49.08 27.16 16.05
C LEU A 366 49.75 27.48 17.40
N GLN A 367 49.57 28.73 17.84
CA GLN A 367 50.20 29.22 19.07
C GLN A 367 49.33 28.97 20.29
N VAL A 368 49.85 28.25 21.24
CA VAL A 368 49.23 28.05 22.56
C VAL A 368 49.88 29.04 23.52
N GLN A 369 49.07 29.86 24.19
CA GLN A 369 49.57 30.83 25.18
C GLN A 369 49.97 30.12 26.46
N THR A 370 51.15 30.43 26.95
CA THR A 370 51.65 29.88 28.23
C THR A 370 51.78 30.98 29.28
N GLN A 371 51.70 30.58 30.53
CA GLN A 371 51.97 31.53 31.63
C GLN A 371 53.47 31.61 31.88
N GLY A 372 54.10 32.71 31.42
CA GLY A 372 55.51 33.02 31.69
C GLY A 372 56.53 32.59 30.62
N PHE A 373 56.16 31.76 29.63
CA PHE A 373 57.09 31.28 28.58
C PHE A 373 56.81 31.87 27.17
N GLY A 374 55.74 32.69 27.06
CA GLY A 374 55.29 33.19 25.76
C GLY A 374 54.50 32.12 24.95
N PRO A 375 54.12 32.45 23.69
CA PRO A 375 53.37 31.53 22.84
C PRO A 375 54.26 30.37 22.36
N VAL A 376 53.75 29.12 22.43
CA VAL A 376 54.45 27.88 22.04
C VAL A 376 53.67 27.25 20.88
N PRO A 377 54.31 26.78 19.79
CA PRO A 377 53.62 26.13 18.69
C PRO A 377 53.07 24.76 19.13
N LEU A 378 51.90 24.40 18.63
CA LEU A 378 51.18 23.16 18.95
C LEU A 378 52.02 21.89 18.65
N ASP A 379 52.88 21.94 17.61
CA ASP A 379 53.77 20.82 17.24
C ASP A 379 54.82 20.50 18.33
N ALA A 380 55.17 21.49 19.18
CA ALA A 380 56.06 21.26 20.34
C ALA A 380 55.32 20.59 21.52
N LEU A 381 54.00 20.68 21.56
CA LEU A 381 53.13 20.18 22.65
C LEU A 381 52.40 18.89 22.31
N ALA A 382 52.27 18.58 21.02
CA ALA A 382 51.48 17.43 20.55
C ALA A 382 52.00 16.86 19.23
N GLY A 383 51.93 15.55 19.10
CA GLY A 383 52.15 14.87 17.82
C GLY A 383 50.91 14.98 16.95
N ILE A 384 51.03 15.61 15.77
CA ILE A 384 49.89 15.81 14.84
C ILE A 384 50.09 14.97 13.59
N LYS A 385 49.16 14.08 13.31
CA LYS A 385 49.18 13.19 12.14
C LYS A 385 47.80 13.01 11.53
N ILE A 386 47.75 12.67 10.23
CA ILE A 386 46.50 12.26 9.55
C ILE A 386 46.37 10.75 9.70
N THR A 387 45.22 10.30 10.16
CA THR A 387 44.87 8.89 10.31
C THR A 387 43.57 8.57 9.55
N GLU A 388 43.33 7.30 9.29
CA GLU A 388 42.08 6.81 8.70
C GLU A 388 41.24 6.12 9.75
N GLY A 389 39.91 6.29 9.64
CA GLY A 389 38.95 5.68 10.55
C GLY A 389 37.54 5.66 9.97
N PRO A 390 36.55 5.18 10.71
CA PRO A 390 35.16 5.15 10.24
C PRO A 390 34.60 6.58 10.18
N PRO A 391 34.05 7.03 9.02
CA PRO A 391 33.38 8.33 8.93
C PRO A 391 32.06 8.37 9.71
N MET A 392 31.43 7.21 9.86
CA MET A 392 30.21 7.02 10.62
C MET A 392 30.15 5.58 11.12
N ILE A 393 29.74 5.39 12.39
CA ILE A 393 29.50 4.08 12.99
C ILE A 393 28.01 3.90 13.17
N ASN A 394 27.45 2.93 12.46
CA ASN A 394 26.05 2.53 12.61
C ASN A 394 25.95 1.30 13.51
N SER A 395 25.01 1.34 14.45
CA SER A 395 24.68 0.20 15.30
C SER A 395 23.17 0.04 15.41
N GLU A 396 22.73 -1.20 15.55
CA GLU A 396 21.32 -1.57 15.72
C GLU A 396 21.26 -2.76 16.69
N ASN A 397 20.40 -2.70 17.69
CA ASN A 397 20.30 -3.73 18.74
C ASN A 397 21.66 -4.09 19.40
N ALA A 398 22.48 -3.06 19.68
CA ALA A 398 23.83 -3.17 20.23
C ALA A 398 24.84 -3.92 19.34
N LEU A 399 24.57 -4.12 18.06
CA LEU A 399 25.47 -4.73 17.09
C LEU A 399 25.93 -3.71 16.06
N LEU A 400 27.19 -3.76 15.66
CA LEU A 400 27.72 -2.96 14.56
C LEU A 400 27.06 -3.39 13.24
N ARG A 401 26.77 -2.41 12.38
CA ARG A 401 26.04 -2.62 11.14
C ARG A 401 26.69 -1.87 9.98
N GLY A 402 26.82 -2.55 8.84
CA GLY A 402 26.99 -1.96 7.51
C GLY A 402 25.76 -2.25 6.67
N THR A 403 25.57 -1.51 5.58
CA THR A 403 24.38 -1.70 4.72
C THR A 403 24.76 -1.68 3.25
N VAL A 404 24.26 -2.64 2.50
CA VAL A 404 24.26 -2.61 1.03
C VAL A 404 22.88 -2.11 0.57
N LEU A 405 22.87 -1.04 -0.18
CA LEU A 405 21.69 -0.26 -0.51
C LEU A 405 21.43 -0.33 -2.01
N PHE A 406 20.16 -0.49 -2.41
CA PHE A 406 19.76 -0.41 -3.81
C PHE A 406 18.27 -0.05 -3.96
N ASN A 407 17.93 0.49 -5.13
CA ASN A 407 16.55 0.73 -5.54
C ASN A 407 16.10 -0.34 -6.54
N VAL A 408 14.79 -0.52 -6.67
CA VAL A 408 14.19 -1.44 -7.64
C VAL A 408 13.43 -0.66 -8.70
N ARG A 409 13.84 -0.77 -9.97
CA ARG A 409 13.16 -0.13 -11.10
C ARG A 409 13.00 -1.09 -12.27
N GLY A 410 11.82 -1.02 -12.94
CA GLY A 410 11.51 -1.84 -14.10
C GLY A 410 11.14 -3.30 -13.79
N ARG A 411 11.05 -3.66 -12.50
CA ARG A 411 10.62 -4.97 -12.00
C ARG A 411 9.95 -4.82 -10.64
N ASP A 412 9.20 -5.83 -10.20
CA ASP A 412 8.58 -5.87 -8.88
C ASP A 412 9.60 -6.08 -7.74
N LEU A 413 9.30 -5.51 -6.59
CA LEU A 413 10.16 -5.56 -5.41
C LEU A 413 10.34 -7.00 -4.90
N GLY A 414 9.23 -7.74 -4.75
CA GLY A 414 9.24 -9.09 -4.17
C GLY A 414 10.05 -10.08 -5.00
N GLY A 415 9.84 -10.09 -6.32
CA GLY A 415 10.58 -10.98 -7.24
C GLY A 415 12.06 -10.63 -7.32
N THR A 416 12.40 -9.32 -7.33
CA THR A 416 13.80 -8.87 -7.36
C THR A 416 14.54 -9.30 -6.09
N VAL A 417 13.94 -9.09 -4.91
CA VAL A 417 14.59 -9.50 -3.64
C VAL A 417 14.66 -11.02 -3.51
N GLN A 418 13.65 -11.76 -3.98
CA GLN A 418 13.71 -13.23 -3.97
C GLN A 418 14.87 -13.78 -4.81
N GLU A 419 15.12 -13.22 -6.00
CA GLU A 419 16.27 -13.58 -6.84
C GLU A 419 17.58 -13.18 -6.15
N ALA A 420 17.63 -11.98 -5.55
CA ALA A 420 18.77 -11.52 -4.78
C ALA A 420 19.10 -12.48 -3.62
N GLN A 421 18.10 -12.92 -2.86
CA GLN A 421 18.28 -13.90 -1.79
C GLN A 421 18.82 -15.24 -2.30
N GLN A 422 18.33 -15.72 -3.43
CA GLN A 422 18.82 -16.98 -4.02
C GLN A 422 20.29 -16.88 -4.43
N LYS A 423 20.70 -15.76 -5.04
CA LYS A 423 22.12 -15.55 -5.42
C LYS A 423 23.02 -15.43 -4.20
N LEU A 424 22.58 -14.73 -3.15
CA LEU A 424 23.36 -14.54 -1.92
C LEU A 424 23.50 -15.80 -1.07
N ASN A 425 22.63 -16.80 -1.22
CA ASN A 425 22.68 -18.02 -0.40
C ASN A 425 24.06 -18.72 -0.44
N ALA A 426 24.76 -18.69 -1.59
CA ALA A 426 26.09 -19.26 -1.72
C ALA A 426 27.17 -18.46 -0.96
N SER A 427 27.03 -17.15 -0.90
CA SER A 427 27.95 -16.24 -0.19
C SER A 427 27.66 -16.18 1.30
N ILE A 428 26.38 -16.24 1.70
CA ILE A 428 25.97 -16.30 3.11
C ILE A 428 26.55 -17.53 3.80
N GLY A 429 26.59 -18.68 3.13
CA GLY A 429 27.21 -19.92 3.65
C GLY A 429 28.71 -19.81 3.95
N LYS A 430 29.38 -18.76 3.47
CA LYS A 430 30.80 -18.45 3.72
C LYS A 430 31.02 -17.35 4.74
N MET A 431 29.97 -16.85 5.38
CA MET A 431 30.10 -15.80 6.38
C MET A 431 30.92 -16.26 7.59
N PRO A 432 31.76 -15.38 8.16
CA PRO A 432 32.44 -15.67 9.41
C PRO A 432 31.43 -15.92 10.55
N LYS A 433 31.84 -16.71 11.55
CA LYS A 433 31.01 -16.93 12.74
C LYS A 433 30.72 -15.60 13.44
N GLY A 434 29.47 -15.37 13.83
CA GLY A 434 29.02 -14.13 14.48
C GLY A 434 28.56 -13.03 13.52
N PHE A 435 28.60 -13.30 12.21
CA PHE A 435 28.00 -12.43 11.20
C PHE A 435 26.63 -12.95 10.76
N PHE A 436 25.72 -12.04 10.46
CA PHE A 436 24.44 -12.35 9.83
C PHE A 436 23.94 -11.17 9.03
N ILE A 437 22.97 -11.42 8.15
CA ILE A 437 22.34 -10.39 7.34
C ILE A 437 20.85 -10.32 7.64
N ASP A 438 20.28 -9.11 7.43
CA ASP A 438 18.84 -8.88 7.48
C ASP A 438 18.39 -8.01 6.31
N TRP A 439 17.19 -8.24 5.82
CA TRP A 439 16.61 -7.51 4.70
C TRP A 439 15.64 -6.45 5.20
N SER A 440 15.86 -5.21 4.85
CA SER A 440 15.11 -4.07 5.35
C SER A 440 14.67 -3.13 4.21
N GLY A 441 14.04 -2.02 4.57
CA GLY A 441 13.44 -1.09 3.62
C GLY A 441 11.98 -1.45 3.31
N GLU A 442 11.50 -1.13 2.12
CA GLU A 442 10.13 -1.45 1.69
C GLU A 442 9.84 -2.95 1.67
N TYR A 443 10.87 -3.77 1.44
CA TYR A 443 10.74 -5.22 1.49
C TYR A 443 10.31 -5.72 2.87
N GLU A 444 10.84 -5.16 3.95
CA GLU A 444 10.42 -5.49 5.33
C GLU A 444 8.93 -5.18 5.54
N ASN A 445 8.49 -4.02 5.03
CA ASN A 445 7.09 -3.62 5.07
C ASN A 445 6.19 -4.55 4.24
N LEU A 446 6.67 -5.00 3.06
CA LEU A 446 5.96 -5.98 2.22
C LEU A 446 5.74 -7.29 2.98
N ILE A 447 6.79 -7.86 3.56
CA ILE A 447 6.70 -9.14 4.30
C ILE A 447 5.80 -9.00 5.53
N ARG A 448 5.90 -7.88 6.27
CA ARG A 448 5.03 -7.60 7.40
C ARG A 448 3.57 -7.50 6.97
N GLY A 449 3.28 -6.75 5.90
CA GLY A 449 1.95 -6.60 5.33
C GLY A 449 1.36 -7.95 4.87
N GLU A 450 2.14 -8.76 4.14
CA GLU A 450 1.71 -10.11 3.73
C GLU A 450 1.40 -11.02 4.93
N LYS A 451 2.25 -11.02 5.96
CA LYS A 451 2.06 -11.82 7.18
C LYS A 451 0.78 -11.40 7.91
N THR A 452 0.54 -10.11 8.04
CA THR A 452 -0.66 -9.55 8.67
C THR A 452 -1.91 -9.94 7.88
N LEU A 453 -1.91 -9.78 6.56
CA LEU A 453 -3.04 -10.15 5.71
C LEU A 453 -3.32 -11.66 5.75
N LYS A 454 -2.30 -12.51 5.69
CA LYS A 454 -2.45 -13.97 5.80
C LYS A 454 -3.09 -14.39 7.12
N LEU A 455 -2.79 -13.69 8.22
CA LEU A 455 -3.40 -13.97 9.52
C LEU A 455 -4.85 -13.48 9.59
N ILE A 456 -5.13 -12.28 9.07
CA ILE A 456 -6.41 -11.61 9.23
C ILE A 456 -7.48 -12.17 8.30
N MET A 457 -7.14 -12.54 7.06
CA MET A 457 -8.11 -12.97 6.05
C MET A 457 -9.00 -14.16 6.50
N PRO A 458 -8.47 -15.24 7.12
CA PRO A 458 -9.33 -16.33 7.64
C PRO A 458 -10.32 -15.85 8.69
N PHE A 459 -9.90 -14.96 9.60
CA PHE A 459 -10.81 -14.41 10.62
C PHE A 459 -11.97 -13.64 10.01
N VAL A 460 -11.71 -12.87 8.97
CA VAL A 460 -12.75 -12.13 8.22
C VAL A 460 -13.77 -13.09 7.63
N LEU A 461 -13.29 -14.12 6.96
CA LEU A 461 -14.19 -15.12 6.35
C LEU A 461 -15.05 -15.80 7.40
N VAL A 462 -14.52 -16.11 8.58
CA VAL A 462 -15.28 -16.68 9.70
C VAL A 462 -16.32 -15.68 10.20
N ILE A 463 -15.96 -14.40 10.39
CA ILE A 463 -16.92 -13.40 10.88
C ILE A 463 -18.02 -13.13 9.84
N ILE A 464 -17.67 -13.07 8.55
CA ILE A 464 -18.65 -12.97 7.46
C ILE A 464 -19.59 -14.19 7.46
N PHE A 465 -19.05 -15.39 7.64
CA PHE A 465 -19.88 -16.61 7.74
C PHE A 465 -20.85 -16.54 8.92
N ILE A 466 -20.39 -16.13 10.10
CA ILE A 466 -21.23 -15.97 11.29
C ILE A 466 -22.34 -14.94 11.04
N ALA A 467 -21.99 -13.78 10.45
CA ALA A 467 -22.97 -12.75 10.11
C ALA A 467 -24.03 -13.25 9.10
N MET A 468 -23.61 -14.04 8.11
CA MET A 468 -24.53 -14.69 7.17
C MET A 468 -25.40 -15.76 7.85
N TYR A 469 -24.84 -16.52 8.78
CA TYR A 469 -25.62 -17.48 9.56
C TYR A 469 -26.77 -16.79 10.31
N PHE A 470 -26.49 -15.66 10.97
CA PHE A 470 -27.57 -14.87 11.62
C PHE A 470 -28.55 -14.23 10.63
N ALA A 471 -28.11 -13.93 9.41
CA ALA A 471 -28.99 -13.38 8.37
C ALA A 471 -29.98 -14.41 7.85
N PHE A 472 -29.54 -15.66 7.63
CA PHE A 472 -30.32 -16.72 7.00
C PHE A 472 -30.95 -17.71 8.01
N ASP A 473 -30.46 -17.74 9.25
CA ASP A 473 -30.80 -18.77 10.23
C ASP A 473 -30.51 -20.19 9.73
N SER A 474 -29.57 -20.33 8.81
CA SER A 474 -29.20 -21.56 8.11
C SER A 474 -27.72 -21.58 7.72
N ALA A 475 -26.96 -22.54 8.26
CA ALA A 475 -25.57 -22.74 7.93
C ALA A 475 -25.34 -23.11 6.45
N ARG A 476 -26.28 -23.81 5.84
CA ARG A 476 -26.21 -24.19 4.41
C ARG A 476 -26.31 -22.98 3.51
N GLU A 477 -27.27 -22.10 3.75
CA GLU A 477 -27.47 -20.91 2.95
C GLU A 477 -26.31 -19.91 3.14
N ALA A 478 -25.79 -19.81 4.37
CA ALA A 478 -24.58 -19.06 4.66
C ALA A 478 -23.36 -19.60 3.88
N LEU A 479 -23.17 -20.92 3.85
CA LEU A 479 -22.09 -21.54 3.09
C LEU A 479 -22.25 -21.36 1.57
N LEU A 480 -23.49 -21.55 1.05
CA LEU A 480 -23.79 -21.28 -0.37
C LEU A 480 -23.48 -19.84 -0.76
N SER A 481 -23.73 -18.90 0.15
CA SER A 481 -23.39 -17.50 -0.04
C SER A 481 -21.86 -17.27 -0.06
N LEU A 482 -21.14 -17.92 0.85
CA LEU A 482 -19.68 -17.80 0.97
C LEU A 482 -18.94 -18.33 -0.28
N ILE A 483 -19.47 -19.37 -0.91
CA ILE A 483 -18.93 -19.92 -2.18
C ILE A 483 -18.89 -18.87 -3.29
N SER A 484 -19.68 -17.80 -3.21
CA SER A 484 -19.62 -16.70 -4.20
C SER A 484 -18.31 -15.90 -4.18
N LEU A 485 -17.59 -15.88 -3.05
CA LEU A 485 -16.37 -15.07 -2.88
C LEU A 485 -15.22 -15.47 -3.82
N PRO A 486 -14.83 -16.75 -3.93
CA PRO A 486 -13.80 -17.16 -4.89
C PRO A 486 -14.13 -16.73 -6.33
N PHE A 487 -15.39 -16.77 -6.72
CA PHE A 487 -15.81 -16.39 -8.05
C PHE A 487 -15.80 -14.86 -8.28
N ALA A 488 -16.03 -14.07 -7.24
CA ALA A 488 -15.83 -12.63 -7.30
C ALA A 488 -14.35 -12.27 -7.49
N LEU A 489 -13.42 -13.04 -6.90
CA LEU A 489 -11.98 -12.84 -7.07
C LEU A 489 -11.51 -13.00 -8.51
N ILE A 490 -12.15 -13.85 -9.32
CA ILE A 490 -11.78 -14.10 -10.73
C ILE A 490 -11.68 -12.78 -11.49
N GLY A 491 -12.74 -11.95 -11.47
CA GLY A 491 -12.76 -10.70 -12.21
C GLY A 491 -11.72 -9.69 -11.73
N GLY A 492 -11.49 -9.63 -10.42
CA GLY A 492 -10.42 -8.83 -9.85
C GLY A 492 -9.05 -9.30 -10.33
N ALA A 493 -8.79 -10.62 -10.31
CA ALA A 493 -7.54 -11.21 -10.77
C ALA A 493 -7.29 -10.94 -12.26
N PHE A 494 -8.30 -11.13 -13.10
CA PHE A 494 -8.20 -10.85 -14.54
C PHE A 494 -7.88 -9.37 -14.80
N ILE A 495 -8.59 -8.44 -14.18
CA ILE A 495 -8.40 -7.02 -14.49
C ILE A 495 -7.03 -6.51 -14.04
N ILE A 496 -6.53 -6.91 -12.85
CA ILE A 496 -5.19 -6.52 -12.39
C ILE A 496 -4.09 -7.13 -13.26
N TYR A 497 -4.26 -8.39 -13.70
CA TYR A 497 -3.32 -9.05 -14.61
C TYR A 497 -3.21 -8.33 -15.96
N PHE A 498 -4.34 -8.06 -16.61
CA PHE A 498 -4.36 -7.37 -17.92
C PHE A 498 -3.95 -5.90 -17.82
N TRP A 499 -4.12 -5.27 -16.66
CA TRP A 499 -3.68 -3.88 -16.42
C TRP A 499 -2.21 -3.79 -16.01
N GLY A 500 -1.55 -4.93 -15.75
CA GLY A 500 -0.14 -5.00 -15.34
C GLY A 500 0.12 -4.43 -13.94
N VAL A 501 -0.84 -4.56 -13.01
CA VAL A 501 -0.72 -4.06 -11.65
C VAL A 501 -0.20 -5.16 -10.74
N ASN A 502 0.83 -4.84 -9.94
CA ASN A 502 1.40 -5.76 -8.96
C ASN A 502 0.47 -5.99 -7.75
N LEU A 503 0.65 -7.13 -7.11
CA LEU A 503 -0.02 -7.41 -5.84
C LEU A 503 0.60 -6.53 -4.74
N SER A 504 -0.23 -5.68 -4.15
CA SER A 504 0.15 -4.75 -3.08
C SER A 504 -0.89 -4.76 -1.95
N VAL A 505 -0.57 -4.12 -0.83
CA VAL A 505 -1.54 -3.93 0.26
C VAL A 505 -2.78 -3.17 -0.25
N ALA A 506 -2.61 -2.22 -1.18
CA ALA A 506 -3.72 -1.49 -1.80
C ALA A 506 -4.66 -2.42 -2.59
N VAL A 507 -4.12 -3.33 -3.39
CA VAL A 507 -4.89 -4.35 -4.12
C VAL A 507 -5.62 -5.28 -3.14
N ALA A 508 -4.97 -5.69 -2.05
CA ALA A 508 -5.59 -6.53 -1.02
C ALA A 508 -6.77 -5.82 -0.33
N VAL A 509 -6.65 -4.54 -0.01
CA VAL A 509 -7.75 -3.72 0.52
C VAL A 509 -8.91 -3.64 -0.49
N GLY A 510 -8.60 -3.54 -1.79
CA GLY A 510 -9.60 -3.61 -2.86
C GLY A 510 -10.37 -4.94 -2.88
N PHE A 511 -9.70 -6.07 -2.72
CA PHE A 511 -10.34 -7.39 -2.60
C PHE A 511 -11.18 -7.52 -1.31
N ILE A 512 -10.71 -6.98 -0.18
CA ILE A 512 -11.48 -6.93 1.06
C ILE A 512 -12.78 -6.14 0.86
N ALA A 513 -12.70 -4.99 0.18
CA ALA A 513 -13.88 -4.20 -0.17
C ALA A 513 -14.85 -4.95 -1.08
N LEU A 514 -14.32 -5.70 -2.04
CA LEU A 514 -15.10 -6.53 -2.96
C LEU A 514 -15.87 -7.65 -2.22
N PHE A 515 -15.30 -8.24 -1.19
CA PHE A 515 -15.98 -9.31 -0.43
C PHE A 515 -17.32 -8.85 0.13
N GLY A 516 -17.37 -7.67 0.73
CA GLY A 516 -18.63 -7.11 1.24
C GLY A 516 -19.68 -6.95 0.13
N LEU A 517 -19.29 -6.37 -1.00
CA LEU A 517 -20.20 -6.15 -2.15
C LEU A 517 -20.67 -7.47 -2.80
N ALA A 518 -19.81 -8.47 -2.88
CA ALA A 518 -20.14 -9.77 -3.47
C ALA A 518 -21.15 -10.53 -2.60
N VAL A 519 -20.92 -10.55 -1.29
CA VAL A 519 -21.80 -11.23 -0.32
C VAL A 519 -23.15 -10.55 -0.24
N GLU A 520 -23.20 -9.21 -0.14
CA GLU A 520 -24.44 -8.43 -0.13
C GLU A 520 -25.38 -8.85 -1.25
N THR A 521 -24.85 -8.87 -2.45
CA THR A 521 -25.65 -9.15 -3.64
C THR A 521 -26.15 -10.59 -3.67
N ASN A 522 -25.39 -11.54 -3.12
CA ASN A 522 -25.76 -12.94 -3.08
C ASN A 522 -26.83 -13.22 -2.01
N ILE A 523 -26.72 -12.58 -0.84
CA ILE A 523 -27.73 -12.70 0.23
C ILE A 523 -29.12 -12.36 -0.29
N VAL A 524 -29.22 -11.22 -0.96
CA VAL A 524 -30.52 -10.78 -1.46
C VAL A 524 -31.05 -11.71 -2.56
N MET A 525 -30.20 -12.30 -3.40
CA MET A 525 -30.62 -13.32 -4.36
C MET A 525 -31.23 -14.55 -3.66
N ILE A 526 -30.56 -15.08 -2.64
CA ILE A 526 -31.03 -16.25 -1.89
C ILE A 526 -32.37 -15.96 -1.20
N ILE A 527 -32.57 -14.76 -0.65
CA ILE A 527 -33.85 -14.34 -0.05
C ILE A 527 -34.98 -14.43 -1.08
N TYR A 528 -34.77 -13.91 -2.31
CA TYR A 528 -35.80 -13.97 -3.37
C TYR A 528 -36.05 -15.40 -3.88
N LEU A 529 -35.03 -16.26 -3.89
CA LEU A 529 -35.17 -17.65 -4.24
C LEU A 529 -35.97 -18.41 -3.16
N ASN A 530 -35.73 -18.14 -1.86
CA ASN A 530 -36.52 -18.69 -0.76
C ASN A 530 -37.96 -18.20 -0.79
N ASP A 531 -38.22 -16.92 -1.06
CA ASP A 531 -39.58 -16.41 -1.24
C ASP A 531 -40.31 -17.12 -2.39
N ALA A 532 -39.63 -17.42 -3.51
CA ALA A 532 -40.20 -18.22 -4.58
C ALA A 532 -40.53 -19.65 -4.14
N MET A 533 -39.68 -20.29 -3.35
CA MET A 533 -39.96 -21.63 -2.79
C MET A 533 -41.12 -21.61 -1.79
N GLN A 534 -41.23 -20.58 -0.95
CA GLN A 534 -42.39 -20.39 -0.07
C GLN A 534 -43.70 -20.28 -0.87
N GLN A 535 -43.71 -19.54 -1.96
CA GLN A 535 -44.87 -19.46 -2.84
C GLN A 535 -45.22 -20.81 -3.49
N LEU A 536 -44.23 -21.63 -3.85
CA LEU A 536 -44.43 -22.96 -4.36
C LEU A 536 -45.08 -23.87 -3.31
N VAL A 537 -44.49 -23.90 -2.08
CA VAL A 537 -45.01 -24.71 -0.95
C VAL A 537 -46.42 -24.29 -0.56
N ALA A 538 -46.70 -23.00 -0.49
CA ALA A 538 -48.03 -22.46 -0.18
C ALA A 538 -49.08 -22.85 -1.23
N LYS A 539 -48.68 -23.04 -2.49
CA LYS A 539 -49.60 -23.40 -3.58
C LYS A 539 -49.82 -24.91 -3.74
N LYS A 540 -48.78 -25.71 -3.54
CA LYS A 540 -48.80 -27.15 -3.82
C LYS A 540 -48.60 -28.07 -2.60
N GLY A 541 -48.32 -27.51 -1.41
CA GLY A 541 -47.90 -28.28 -0.24
C GLY A 541 -46.40 -28.59 -0.27
N ASN A 542 -45.87 -29.19 0.80
CA ASN A 542 -44.44 -29.51 0.94
C ASN A 542 -44.22 -31.03 1.00
N SER A 543 -44.45 -31.69 -0.12
CA SER A 543 -44.26 -33.14 -0.24
C SER A 543 -43.67 -33.50 -1.59
N ARG A 544 -42.90 -34.58 -1.66
CA ARG A 544 -42.35 -35.14 -2.90
C ARG A 544 -43.43 -35.53 -3.92
N GLU A 545 -44.64 -35.87 -3.45
CA GLU A 545 -45.76 -36.22 -4.32
C GLU A 545 -46.37 -34.99 -4.99
N THR A 546 -46.36 -33.85 -4.34
CA THR A 546 -46.99 -32.61 -4.79
C THR A 546 -46.07 -31.67 -5.55
N ILE A 547 -44.75 -31.74 -5.31
CA ILE A 547 -43.72 -30.85 -5.94
C ILE A 547 -42.93 -31.67 -6.96
N THR A 548 -42.94 -31.26 -8.22
CA THR A 548 -42.14 -31.86 -9.28
C THR A 548 -40.80 -31.11 -9.45
N LYS A 549 -39.81 -31.76 -10.10
CA LYS A 549 -38.54 -31.10 -10.44
C LYS A 549 -38.74 -29.91 -11.37
N ASP A 550 -39.71 -29.97 -12.24
CA ASP A 550 -40.00 -28.87 -13.17
C ASP A 550 -40.64 -27.67 -12.45
N ASP A 551 -41.43 -27.93 -11.40
CA ASP A 551 -41.90 -26.87 -10.50
C ASP A 551 -40.74 -26.14 -9.81
N LEU A 552 -39.80 -26.90 -9.24
CA LEU A 552 -38.61 -26.30 -8.61
C LEU A 552 -37.80 -25.43 -9.60
N ARG A 553 -37.62 -25.91 -10.84
CA ARG A 553 -36.93 -25.19 -11.88
C ARG A 553 -37.64 -23.88 -12.24
N GLU A 554 -38.96 -23.97 -12.51
CA GLU A 554 -39.73 -22.79 -12.95
C GLU A 554 -39.81 -21.73 -11.86
N TYR A 555 -40.03 -22.11 -10.60
CA TYR A 555 -40.07 -21.18 -9.48
C TYR A 555 -38.67 -20.57 -9.18
N THR A 556 -37.58 -21.35 -9.34
CA THR A 556 -36.22 -20.83 -9.23
C THR A 556 -35.93 -19.80 -10.30
N ILE A 557 -36.26 -20.08 -11.57
CA ILE A 557 -36.06 -19.15 -12.71
C ILE A 557 -36.88 -17.88 -12.49
N ASN A 558 -38.14 -18.00 -12.09
CA ASN A 558 -39.02 -16.86 -11.81
C ASN A 558 -38.53 -16.02 -10.62
N GLY A 559 -38.00 -16.66 -9.56
CA GLY A 559 -37.39 -15.98 -8.41
C GLY A 559 -36.16 -15.17 -8.82
N ALA A 560 -35.27 -15.79 -9.61
CA ALA A 560 -34.07 -15.14 -10.11
C ALA A 560 -34.40 -13.98 -11.08
N ALA A 561 -35.39 -14.15 -11.98
CA ALA A 561 -35.81 -13.11 -12.92
C ALA A 561 -36.33 -11.85 -12.21
N LYS A 562 -37.07 -12.00 -11.09
CA LYS A 562 -37.52 -10.86 -10.28
C LYS A 562 -36.36 -10.03 -9.71
N ARG A 563 -35.18 -10.62 -9.52
CA ARG A 563 -33.99 -9.95 -8.98
C ARG A 563 -33.08 -9.34 -10.05
N LEU A 564 -33.29 -9.68 -11.33
CA LEU A 564 -32.45 -9.23 -12.45
C LEU A 564 -32.29 -7.71 -12.49
N ARG A 565 -33.40 -6.98 -12.51
CA ARG A 565 -33.41 -5.52 -12.61
C ARG A 565 -32.72 -4.83 -11.42
N PRO A 566 -33.11 -5.09 -10.16
CA PRO A 566 -32.43 -4.50 -9.01
C PRO A 566 -30.92 -4.79 -9.02
N LYS A 567 -30.51 -6.02 -9.40
CA LYS A 567 -29.09 -6.40 -9.44
C LYS A 567 -28.32 -5.63 -10.49
N ILE A 568 -28.84 -5.52 -11.71
CA ILE A 568 -28.18 -4.77 -12.78
C ILE A 568 -28.06 -3.29 -12.40
N MET A 569 -29.11 -2.72 -11.77
CA MET A 569 -29.07 -1.33 -11.29
C MET A 569 -27.96 -1.13 -10.26
N THR A 570 -27.85 -2.00 -9.24
CA THR A 570 -26.81 -1.93 -8.21
C THR A 570 -25.41 -2.03 -8.83
N VAL A 571 -25.20 -3.01 -9.72
CA VAL A 571 -23.92 -3.19 -10.43
C VAL A 571 -23.56 -1.97 -11.26
N SER A 572 -24.51 -1.44 -12.03
CA SER A 572 -24.28 -0.25 -12.85
C SER A 572 -23.91 0.97 -12.00
N VAL A 573 -24.64 1.21 -10.90
CA VAL A 573 -24.32 2.32 -9.97
C VAL A 573 -22.91 2.16 -9.41
N SER A 574 -22.55 0.97 -8.95
CA SER A 574 -21.20 0.70 -8.43
C SER A 574 -20.12 0.92 -9.49
N LEU A 575 -20.33 0.44 -10.72
CA LEU A 575 -19.37 0.64 -11.81
C LEU A 575 -19.23 2.12 -12.19
N PHE A 576 -20.36 2.85 -12.36
CA PHE A 576 -20.34 4.29 -12.66
C PHE A 576 -19.68 5.12 -11.55
N ALA A 577 -19.74 4.68 -10.29
CA ALA A 577 -19.04 5.33 -9.19
C ALA A 577 -17.53 5.06 -9.20
N LEU A 578 -17.10 3.85 -9.55
CA LEU A 578 -15.70 3.41 -9.51
C LEU A 578 -14.90 3.78 -10.75
N VAL A 579 -15.51 3.68 -11.93
CA VAL A 579 -14.85 3.87 -13.23
C VAL A 579 -14.17 5.24 -13.39
N PRO A 580 -14.75 6.38 -12.96
CA PRO A 580 -14.08 7.69 -13.07
C PRO A 580 -12.74 7.75 -12.30
N ILE A 581 -12.56 6.98 -11.23
CA ILE A 581 -11.32 6.94 -10.46
C ILE A 581 -10.16 6.37 -11.29
N LEU A 582 -10.45 5.45 -12.22
CA LEU A 582 -9.44 4.85 -13.09
C LEU A 582 -8.81 5.86 -14.05
N TRP A 583 -9.53 6.92 -14.42
CA TRP A 583 -9.03 8.01 -15.27
C TRP A 583 -8.53 9.22 -14.49
N SER A 584 -8.61 9.22 -13.17
CA SER A 584 -8.07 10.32 -12.37
C SER A 584 -6.54 10.37 -12.51
N SER A 585 -5.96 11.59 -12.54
CA SER A 585 -4.52 11.83 -12.69
C SER A 585 -3.92 12.71 -11.60
N GLY A 586 -4.66 12.96 -10.51
CA GLY A 586 -4.19 13.74 -9.37
C GLY A 586 -3.26 12.96 -8.45
N VAL A 587 -2.60 13.67 -7.53
CA VAL A 587 -1.77 13.07 -6.47
C VAL A 587 -2.62 12.07 -5.66
N GLY A 588 -2.09 10.87 -5.42
CA GLY A 588 -2.80 9.79 -4.73
C GLY A 588 -3.64 8.89 -5.66
N SER A 589 -3.85 9.26 -6.94
CA SER A 589 -4.55 8.41 -7.91
C SER A 589 -3.85 7.06 -8.10
N ASP A 590 -2.52 7.04 -7.98
CA ASP A 590 -1.69 5.84 -8.15
C ASP A 590 -1.96 4.79 -7.05
N VAL A 591 -2.37 5.21 -5.86
CA VAL A 591 -2.80 4.31 -4.78
C VAL A 591 -4.27 3.92 -4.92
N MET A 592 -5.13 4.85 -5.38
CA MET A 592 -6.57 4.60 -5.50
C MET A 592 -6.91 3.64 -6.64
N LYS A 593 -6.22 3.72 -7.79
CA LYS A 593 -6.43 2.82 -8.93
C LYS A 593 -6.27 1.34 -8.60
N PRO A 594 -5.18 0.91 -7.95
CA PRO A 594 -5.00 -0.48 -7.51
C PRO A 594 -6.07 -0.99 -6.53
N ILE A 595 -6.68 -0.11 -5.73
CA ILE A 595 -7.82 -0.47 -4.86
C ILE A 595 -9.08 -0.71 -5.69
N VAL A 596 -9.33 0.15 -6.69
CA VAL A 596 -10.56 0.14 -7.48
C VAL A 596 -10.58 -0.96 -8.54
N LEU A 597 -9.43 -1.27 -9.14
CA LEU A 597 -9.32 -2.28 -10.20
C LEU A 597 -9.92 -3.63 -9.82
N PRO A 598 -9.53 -4.30 -8.72
CA PRO A 598 -10.13 -5.57 -8.34
C PRO A 598 -11.62 -5.45 -8.03
N MET A 599 -12.09 -4.30 -7.52
CA MET A 599 -13.50 -4.06 -7.28
C MET A 599 -14.30 -4.02 -8.58
N VAL A 600 -13.82 -3.29 -9.60
CA VAL A 600 -14.50 -3.19 -10.91
C VAL A 600 -14.62 -4.56 -11.56
N GLY A 601 -13.52 -5.31 -11.67
CA GLY A 601 -13.53 -6.65 -12.25
C GLY A 601 -14.40 -7.62 -11.45
N GLY A 602 -14.25 -7.60 -10.13
CA GLY A 602 -14.96 -8.51 -9.24
C GLY A 602 -16.47 -8.25 -9.14
N VAL A 603 -16.92 -7.00 -9.21
CA VAL A 603 -18.36 -6.67 -9.27
C VAL A 603 -19.01 -7.26 -10.51
N ILE A 604 -18.33 -7.22 -11.66
CA ILE A 604 -18.82 -7.81 -12.92
C ILE A 604 -18.96 -9.33 -12.78
N THR A 605 -17.90 -10.02 -12.35
CA THR A 605 -17.94 -11.48 -12.22
C THR A 605 -18.87 -11.95 -11.09
N SER A 606 -18.95 -11.21 -9.98
CA SER A 606 -19.93 -11.44 -8.93
C SER A 606 -21.36 -11.32 -9.46
N ALA A 607 -21.65 -10.34 -10.32
CA ALA A 607 -22.97 -10.20 -10.92
C ALA A 607 -23.34 -11.41 -11.79
N ILE A 608 -22.41 -11.87 -12.63
CA ILE A 608 -22.58 -13.06 -13.48
C ILE A 608 -22.83 -14.29 -12.59
N TYR A 609 -22.01 -14.47 -11.55
CA TYR A 609 -22.17 -15.57 -10.62
C TYR A 609 -23.53 -15.56 -9.92
N VAL A 610 -23.93 -14.43 -9.35
CA VAL A 610 -25.18 -14.29 -8.60
C VAL A 610 -26.41 -14.49 -9.49
N LEU A 611 -26.35 -14.04 -10.75
CA LEU A 611 -27.49 -14.18 -11.67
C LEU A 611 -27.59 -15.57 -12.29
N LEU A 612 -26.49 -16.28 -12.53
CA LEU A 612 -26.50 -17.55 -13.26
C LEU A 612 -26.20 -18.75 -12.36
N VAL A 613 -25.20 -18.65 -11.51
CA VAL A 613 -24.67 -19.80 -10.75
C VAL A 613 -25.37 -19.98 -9.41
N THR A 614 -25.66 -18.90 -8.69
CA THR A 614 -26.38 -18.97 -7.40
C THR A 614 -27.75 -19.65 -7.54
N PRO A 615 -28.63 -19.27 -8.52
CA PRO A 615 -29.89 -19.97 -8.72
C PRO A 615 -29.72 -21.45 -9.05
N LEU A 616 -28.66 -21.78 -9.81
CA LEU A 616 -28.36 -23.14 -10.21
C LEU A 616 -27.95 -24.01 -9.01
N ILE A 617 -27.03 -23.53 -8.17
CA ILE A 617 -26.60 -24.27 -6.98
C ILE A 617 -27.75 -24.37 -5.98
N PHE A 618 -28.53 -23.32 -5.79
CA PHE A 618 -29.72 -23.29 -4.97
C PHE A 618 -30.74 -24.35 -5.43
N LEU A 619 -31.04 -24.43 -6.73
CA LEU A 619 -31.91 -25.43 -7.32
C LEU A 619 -31.40 -26.85 -7.05
N MET A 620 -30.11 -27.10 -7.26
CA MET A 620 -29.52 -28.42 -7.01
C MET A 620 -29.65 -28.82 -5.53
N ASN A 621 -29.49 -27.88 -4.61
CA ASN A 621 -29.68 -28.12 -3.19
C ASN A 621 -31.14 -28.46 -2.88
N LYS A 622 -32.12 -27.74 -3.42
CA LYS A 622 -33.55 -28.01 -3.23
C LYS A 622 -34.00 -29.32 -3.90
N GLU A 623 -33.46 -29.68 -5.05
CA GLU A 623 -33.67 -31.00 -5.66
C GLU A 623 -33.12 -32.14 -4.77
N TYR A 624 -31.95 -31.92 -4.15
CA TYR A 624 -31.36 -32.90 -3.22
C TYR A 624 -32.19 -33.05 -1.96
N GLU A 625 -32.67 -31.96 -1.36
CA GLU A 625 -33.53 -31.96 -0.18
C GLU A 625 -34.82 -32.75 -0.44
N LEU A 626 -35.50 -32.46 -1.55
CA LEU A 626 -36.72 -33.14 -1.95
C LEU A 626 -36.48 -34.63 -2.17
N LYS A 627 -35.34 -35.01 -2.76
CA LYS A 627 -34.98 -36.42 -2.99
C LYS A 627 -34.70 -37.18 -1.69
N LYS A 628 -33.95 -36.55 -0.76
CA LYS A 628 -33.44 -37.20 0.47
C LYS A 628 -34.44 -37.16 1.62
N PHE A 629 -35.13 -36.04 1.81
CA PHE A 629 -36.01 -35.80 2.97
C PHE A 629 -37.49 -35.80 2.61
N GLY A 630 -37.85 -35.95 1.32
CA GLY A 630 -39.24 -35.91 0.86
C GLY A 630 -39.94 -34.56 0.95
N LYS A 631 -39.24 -33.54 1.45
CA LYS A 631 -39.70 -32.17 1.62
C LYS A 631 -38.55 -31.19 1.36
N ILE A 632 -38.85 -29.94 1.03
CA ILE A 632 -37.87 -28.89 0.91
C ILE A 632 -37.82 -28.06 2.22
N GLU A 633 -36.62 -27.74 2.67
CA GLU A 633 -36.44 -26.75 3.73
C GLU A 633 -36.68 -25.36 3.15
N VAL A 634 -37.62 -24.65 3.72
CA VAL A 634 -37.92 -23.28 3.33
C VAL A 634 -37.68 -22.42 4.56
N THR A 635 -36.63 -21.59 4.48
CA THR A 635 -36.31 -20.69 5.58
C THR A 635 -37.40 -19.62 5.65
N GLU A 636 -38.17 -19.59 6.74
CA GLU A 636 -39.07 -18.47 6.99
C GLU A 636 -38.24 -17.22 7.19
N VAL A 637 -38.37 -16.27 6.29
CA VAL A 637 -37.89 -14.92 6.53
C VAL A 637 -38.83 -14.34 7.62
N LYS A 638 -38.47 -14.55 8.90
CA LYS A 638 -39.20 -13.94 10.01
C LYS A 638 -39.26 -12.42 9.79
N PRO A 639 -40.43 -11.80 9.91
CA PRO A 639 -40.63 -10.37 9.65
C PRO A 639 -39.77 -9.45 10.52
#